data_edeb797651c135575424df884eefdb64
#
_entry.id   edeb797651c135575424df884eefdb64
#
_cell.length_a   1.000
_cell.length_b   1.000
_cell.length_c   1.000
_cell.angle_alpha   90.00
_cell.angle_beta   90.00
_cell.angle_gamma   90.00
#
_symmetry.space_group_name_H-M   'P 1'
#
loop_
_entity.id
_entity.type
_entity.pdbx_description
1 polymer ?
#
loop_
_entity_poly.entity_id
_entity_poly.type
_entity_poly.pdbx_seq_one_letter_code
_entity_poly.pdbx_strand_id
1 'polypeptide(L)'
;MDHWRLAYLGIRQVPRELSEFELATFFTFSKRERVAIDSRRTDLFRLAVALHIGFLRMTGRPLGSYKQIPTVLWRHLGRQLNVKPPDLGTLRSLYDGNLKTLSDHQRFARDAINFRAVAEHQRRYVIRWLKEQLTGRPERGQLTNDLKRWFYDHRIVIPPERMLRQFVVQAVRDIEGQLHGALEHAVGMEKLESWARVLAQPHGEHSSLQRWLWAVPLRNSTHQMSEILDKVNLLTMHEVATRFPVECNDAMVRHYARRCASRPPSISKRIEPQSRRIEAACFMRYSLCVATDQVLEMLRRWVLKVVNDTSREVDAMRMKAADQLREFALAVKALANDETLSREQLGEKLCLLADDVLQPHPTSRRSQIRQCLVRKRYYARNLLNRIVQLPFEAEGAHPVVDALSLLRALYRRRAYLLPDGVNIRLGRAWREAIDGYDRLRAMVAFEWATLFALRVALRNGSVFIDHSFSFRSQSHMLISAEQWKAKRNNHYGHLGLPQDPNEFLGPILEQLEQRLALLDDAVVNGSIRVDTAVHLDPMAAQDPDPQADQLRRQIFEAHPPGQFPEIILEIDSATRFSWTLLGREPRSRTELLMVYSAILAHGTSLTAADISRMVPEVSTEAIRQMMKRLADERMLRTAADAVLEFMHEHPIAAHWGRADLASSDMMSLETTRTIWRARADPRRRTASIGMYTHVLDRWGIFYDQPIILNERQAGAAIEGVVRQSATKDIAQLAVDTHGYTDFAMSVSRALGFDLCPRLSHLRDRRLHVPRSQVVPARLAGVTDRDVRLGLIVDVWDEFVRIAASIRSGQCTAVEAIARFGSAARGQAVYDGGVHIGRLFRSIFLIDYFTNASFRSELQHALNRGEAVHTVQRAIHIGRIPVELARRQESLAAVSSALTLLSNILMAWNTTHMQRALENIEASRGQPIATEQLRRIAPTHIEGINLRGTFNFPVSLYAKRILPSIAADNPISSTSRSA
;
A
#
# COMPACT_ATOMS: atom_id res chain seq x y z
N MET A 1 17.92 6.97 11.68
CA MET A 1 17.61 8.41 11.92
C MET A 1 16.10 8.60 11.81
N ASP A 2 15.51 9.30 12.76
CA ASP A 2 14.07 9.53 12.82
C ASP A 2 13.59 10.45 11.67
N HIS A 3 12.39 10.23 11.14
CA HIS A 3 11.91 10.95 9.95
C HIS A 3 11.69 12.44 10.20
N TRP A 4 11.24 12.83 11.39
CA TRP A 4 11.05 14.23 11.77
C TRP A 4 12.35 15.06 11.73
N ARG A 5 13.50 14.41 11.96
CA ARG A 5 14.82 15.08 11.86
C ARG A 5 15.19 15.45 10.42
N LEU A 6 14.60 14.80 9.43
CA LEU A 6 14.88 15.07 8.01
C LEU A 6 14.59 16.52 7.63
N ALA A 7 13.60 17.15 8.25
CA ALA A 7 13.24 18.54 8.00
C ALA A 7 14.39 19.52 8.33
N TYR A 8 15.27 19.16 9.27
CA TYR A 8 16.39 20.02 9.71
C TYR A 8 17.66 19.83 8.89
N LEU A 9 17.78 18.71 8.14
CA LEU A 9 18.99 18.40 7.40
C LEU A 9 19.28 19.42 6.29
N GLY A 10 20.48 19.99 6.37
CA GLY A 10 20.97 20.95 5.39
C GLY A 10 20.47 22.38 5.56
N ILE A 11 19.78 22.71 6.67
CA ILE A 11 19.43 24.09 7.03
C ILE A 11 20.73 24.89 7.23
N ARG A 12 20.72 26.17 6.84
CA ARG A 12 21.90 27.02 6.88
C ARG A 12 21.98 27.95 8.11
N GLN A 13 20.85 28.18 8.74
CA GLN A 13 20.70 29.11 9.86
C GLN A 13 19.93 28.45 10.98
N VAL A 14 20.18 28.87 12.22
CA VAL A 14 19.40 28.44 13.36
C VAL A 14 17.96 28.97 13.20
N PRO A 15 16.91 28.14 13.35
CA PRO A 15 15.54 28.62 13.36
C PRO A 15 15.33 29.71 14.44
N ARG A 16 14.51 30.71 14.13
CA ARG A 16 14.30 31.83 15.05
C ARG A 16 13.62 31.43 16.36
N GLU A 17 12.74 30.46 16.31
CA GLU A 17 12.07 29.87 17.45
C GLU A 17 12.40 28.38 17.51
N LEU A 18 12.83 27.93 18.66
CA LEU A 18 13.09 26.53 18.98
C LEU A 18 12.20 26.14 20.16
N SER A 19 11.53 25.02 20.04
CA SER A 19 10.77 24.40 21.13
C SER A 19 11.73 23.83 22.20
N GLU A 20 11.21 23.56 23.39
CA GLU A 20 11.98 22.88 24.44
C GLU A 20 12.50 21.52 24.00
N PHE A 21 11.67 20.79 23.21
CA PHE A 21 12.05 19.53 22.60
C PHE A 21 13.25 19.66 21.64
N GLU A 22 13.25 20.66 20.77
CA GLU A 22 14.39 20.92 19.87
C GLU A 22 15.66 21.29 20.62
N LEU A 23 15.52 22.11 21.69
CA LEU A 23 16.63 22.47 22.56
C LEU A 23 17.20 21.26 23.31
N ALA A 24 16.34 20.42 23.87
CA ALA A 24 16.72 19.21 24.56
C ALA A 24 17.40 18.20 23.61
N THR A 25 16.87 18.02 22.42
CA THR A 25 17.36 17.02 21.45
C THR A 25 18.70 17.42 20.83
N PHE A 26 18.84 18.67 20.40
CA PHE A 26 20.03 19.09 19.63
C PHE A 26 21.08 19.79 20.45
N PHE A 27 20.72 20.50 21.52
CA PHE A 27 21.60 21.38 22.27
C PHE A 27 21.84 20.94 23.73
N THR A 28 21.50 19.71 24.06
CA THR A 28 21.90 19.05 25.30
C THR A 28 23.13 18.16 25.06
N PHE A 29 24.14 18.22 25.92
CA PHE A 29 25.43 17.60 25.69
C PHE A 29 25.68 16.41 26.61
N SER A 30 26.22 15.33 26.03
CA SER A 30 26.73 14.18 26.80
C SER A 30 27.94 14.53 27.65
N LYS A 31 28.27 13.69 28.63
CA LYS A 31 29.47 13.88 29.50
C LYS A 31 30.76 14.06 28.65
N ARG A 32 30.94 13.25 27.60
CA ARG A 32 32.08 13.32 26.69
C ARG A 32 32.17 14.68 25.95
N GLU A 33 31.04 15.12 25.43
CA GLU A 33 30.95 16.41 24.72
C GLU A 33 31.18 17.59 25.68
N ARG A 34 30.69 17.51 26.92
CA ARG A 34 30.94 18.50 27.98
C ARG A 34 32.42 18.63 28.25
N VAL A 35 33.14 17.52 28.48
CA VAL A 35 34.59 17.54 28.70
C VAL A 35 35.33 18.21 27.52
N ALA A 36 34.91 17.91 26.27
CA ALA A 36 35.48 18.55 25.10
C ALA A 36 35.19 20.06 25.06
N ILE A 37 33.96 20.51 25.37
CA ILE A 37 33.60 21.93 25.43
C ILE A 37 34.36 22.65 26.51
N ASP A 38 34.47 22.06 27.70
CA ASP A 38 35.13 22.65 28.88
C ASP A 38 36.64 22.79 28.70
N SER A 39 37.26 22.08 27.76
CA SER A 39 38.68 22.25 27.39
C SER A 39 39.00 23.64 26.77
N ARG A 40 38.00 24.45 26.43
CA ARG A 40 38.17 25.78 25.87
C ARG A 40 38.51 26.83 26.94
N ARG A 41 39.38 27.76 26.57
CA ARG A 41 40.02 28.72 27.52
C ARG A 41 39.03 29.74 28.08
N THR A 42 38.03 30.19 27.34
CA THR A 42 37.10 31.23 27.77
C THR A 42 35.65 30.76 27.69
N ASP A 43 34.79 31.29 28.52
CA ASP A 43 33.37 30.97 28.55
C ASP A 43 32.69 31.31 27.23
N LEU A 44 33.10 32.40 26.57
CA LEU A 44 32.59 32.75 25.24
C LEU A 44 32.93 31.66 24.18
N PHE A 45 34.16 31.10 24.24
CA PHE A 45 34.58 30.01 23.35
C PHE A 45 33.85 28.71 23.66
N ARG A 46 33.56 28.39 24.92
CA ARG A 46 32.76 27.24 25.34
C ARG A 46 31.36 27.33 24.79
N LEU A 47 30.67 28.49 24.96
CA LEU A 47 29.35 28.75 24.42
C LEU A 47 29.31 28.72 22.89
N ALA A 48 30.30 29.31 22.24
CA ALA A 48 30.42 29.34 20.79
C ALA A 48 30.58 27.92 20.20
N VAL A 49 31.46 27.11 20.77
CA VAL A 49 31.68 25.73 20.34
C VAL A 49 30.47 24.85 20.60
N ALA A 50 29.81 25.00 21.74
CA ALA A 50 28.58 24.33 22.08
C ALA A 50 27.48 24.63 21.05
N LEU A 51 27.35 25.89 20.63
CA LEU A 51 26.43 26.30 19.57
C LEU A 51 26.76 25.58 18.24
N HIS A 52 28.04 25.52 17.86
CA HIS A 52 28.46 24.82 16.63
C HIS A 52 28.21 23.30 16.68
N ILE A 53 28.44 22.65 17.82
CA ILE A 53 28.17 21.22 18.03
C ILE A 53 26.67 20.96 17.89
N GLY A 54 25.82 21.71 18.61
CA GLY A 54 24.36 21.55 18.54
C GLY A 54 23.80 21.79 17.13
N PHE A 55 24.29 22.84 16.46
CA PHE A 55 23.87 23.13 15.10
C PHE A 55 24.30 22.06 14.09
N LEU A 56 25.54 21.55 14.20
CA LEU A 56 26.00 20.46 13.33
C LEU A 56 25.22 19.17 13.59
N ARG A 57 24.87 18.85 14.82
CA ARG A 57 23.99 17.74 15.21
C ARG A 57 22.58 17.90 14.64
N MET A 58 22.05 19.10 14.63
CA MET A 58 20.73 19.41 14.10
C MET A 58 20.68 19.29 12.58
N THR A 59 21.67 19.84 11.88
CA THR A 59 21.58 20.11 10.44
C THR A 59 22.51 19.28 9.56
N GLY A 60 23.51 18.62 10.15
CA GLY A 60 24.61 17.98 9.42
C GLY A 60 25.54 18.97 8.71
N ARG A 61 25.39 20.30 8.98
CA ARG A 61 26.20 21.37 8.37
C ARG A 61 26.88 22.22 9.44
N PRO A 62 28.05 22.78 9.17
CA PRO A 62 28.65 23.77 10.07
C PRO A 62 27.81 25.05 10.04
N LEU A 63 27.72 25.72 11.17
CA LEU A 63 27.05 27.02 11.29
C LEU A 63 27.81 28.07 10.47
N GLY A 64 27.14 28.61 9.45
CA GLY A 64 27.73 29.62 8.55
C GLY A 64 27.28 31.05 8.85
N SER A 65 26.19 31.24 9.64
CA SER A 65 25.64 32.54 9.98
C SER A 65 25.28 32.57 11.47
N TYR A 66 25.92 33.49 12.17
CA TYR A 66 25.75 33.72 13.61
C TYR A 66 24.94 35.00 13.90
N LYS A 67 24.42 35.66 12.85
CA LYS A 67 23.70 36.94 12.99
C LYS A 67 22.33 36.79 13.64
N GLN A 68 21.71 35.62 13.53
CA GLN A 68 20.34 35.35 13.97
C GLN A 68 20.29 34.13 14.89
N ILE A 69 20.76 34.29 16.11
CA ILE A 69 20.71 33.24 17.15
C ILE A 69 19.58 33.58 18.13
N PRO A 70 18.61 32.68 18.38
CA PRO A 70 17.56 32.91 19.36
C PRO A 70 18.11 33.11 20.77
N THR A 71 17.63 34.12 21.48
CA THR A 71 18.02 34.40 22.87
C THR A 71 17.69 33.21 23.79
N VAL A 72 16.61 32.47 23.49
CA VAL A 72 16.20 31.26 24.21
C VAL A 72 17.30 30.19 24.12
N LEU A 73 17.82 29.92 22.90
CA LEU A 73 18.93 28.98 22.68
C LEU A 73 20.20 29.43 23.45
N TRP A 74 20.53 30.73 23.33
CA TRP A 74 21.73 31.27 23.98
C TRP A 74 21.69 31.14 25.51
N ARG A 75 20.53 31.39 26.14
CA ARG A 75 20.29 31.14 27.56
C ARG A 75 20.31 29.65 27.91
N HIS A 76 19.74 28.79 27.04
CA HIS A 76 19.77 27.34 27.24
C HIS A 76 21.20 26.80 27.27
N LEU A 77 22.04 27.21 26.32
CA LEU A 77 23.47 26.88 26.33
C LEU A 77 24.20 27.37 27.61
N GLY A 78 23.90 28.58 28.07
CA GLY A 78 24.42 29.11 29.32
C GLY A 78 24.05 28.24 30.51
N ARG A 79 22.80 27.85 30.65
CA ARG A 79 22.33 26.92 31.69
C ARG A 79 23.02 25.57 31.61
N GLN A 80 23.12 24.98 30.42
CA GLN A 80 23.77 23.68 30.17
C GLN A 80 25.26 23.70 30.60
N LEU A 81 25.96 24.78 30.35
CA LEU A 81 27.39 24.92 30.62
C LEU A 81 27.69 25.56 31.98
N ASN A 82 26.68 25.98 32.75
CA ASN A 82 26.81 26.73 34.00
C ASN A 82 27.62 28.02 33.84
N VAL A 83 27.38 28.74 32.74
CA VAL A 83 28.06 29.98 32.36
C VAL A 83 27.00 31.07 32.12
N LYS A 84 27.24 32.29 32.64
CA LYS A 84 26.40 33.43 32.32
C LYS A 84 26.65 33.87 30.87
N PRO A 85 25.71 33.71 29.95
CA PRO A 85 25.96 34.01 28.54
C PRO A 85 26.12 35.53 28.36
N PRO A 86 27.21 36.00 27.70
CA PRO A 86 27.35 37.40 27.32
C PRO A 86 26.33 37.82 26.27
N ASP A 87 26.26 39.11 25.95
CA ASP A 87 25.41 39.60 24.87
C ASP A 87 25.80 38.96 23.53
N LEU A 88 24.79 38.74 22.67
CA LEU A 88 24.99 38.18 21.33
C LEU A 88 25.84 39.06 20.41
N GLY A 89 25.95 40.36 20.71
CA GLY A 89 26.90 41.27 20.07
C GLY A 89 28.36 40.80 20.27
N THR A 90 28.72 40.31 21.45
CA THR A 90 30.05 39.78 21.75
C THR A 90 30.39 38.54 20.94
N LEU A 91 29.39 37.65 20.69
CA LEU A 91 29.58 36.50 19.79
C LEU A 91 29.79 36.92 18.35
N ARG A 92 29.08 37.98 17.89
CA ARG A 92 29.25 38.52 16.52
C ARG A 92 30.64 39.10 16.34
N SER A 93 31.11 39.91 17.31
CA SER A 93 32.45 40.49 17.31
C SER A 93 33.56 39.42 17.32
N LEU A 94 33.33 38.26 17.95
CA LEU A 94 34.29 37.15 17.95
C LEU A 94 34.59 36.63 16.52
N TYR A 95 33.61 36.64 15.63
CA TYR A 95 33.74 36.10 14.27
C TYR A 95 33.86 37.18 13.19
N ASP A 96 33.53 38.46 13.50
CA ASP A 96 33.65 39.56 12.55
C ASP A 96 35.16 39.83 12.28
N GLY A 97 35.52 39.62 11.01
CA GLY A 97 36.91 39.76 10.55
C GLY A 97 37.84 38.58 10.95
N ASN A 98 37.39 37.60 11.77
CA ASN A 98 38.24 36.51 12.24
C ASN A 98 37.77 35.13 11.73
N LEU A 99 37.87 34.91 10.41
CA LEU A 99 37.50 33.64 9.74
C LEU A 99 38.29 32.42 10.25
N LYS A 100 39.52 32.65 10.80
CA LYS A 100 40.34 31.57 11.35
C LYS A 100 39.67 30.97 12.61
N THR A 101 39.25 31.83 13.55
CA THR A 101 38.52 31.40 14.77
C THR A 101 37.25 30.68 14.43
N LEU A 102 36.47 31.14 13.44
CA LEU A 102 35.25 30.45 12.96
C LEU A 102 35.60 29.07 12.44
N SER A 103 36.59 28.96 11.55
CA SER A 103 37.05 27.69 10.99
C SER A 103 37.54 26.70 12.04
N ASP A 104 38.27 27.17 13.05
CA ASP A 104 38.75 26.34 14.16
C ASP A 104 37.63 25.85 15.05
N HIS A 105 36.61 26.66 15.32
CA HIS A 105 35.43 26.23 16.08
C HIS A 105 34.57 25.23 15.27
N GLN A 106 34.43 25.42 13.98
CA GLN A 106 33.73 24.47 13.09
C GLN A 106 34.49 23.13 13.01
N ARG A 107 35.80 23.14 12.91
CA ARG A 107 36.66 21.94 12.94
C ARG A 107 36.50 21.21 14.26
N PHE A 108 36.63 21.91 15.37
CA PHE A 108 36.48 21.33 16.69
C PHE A 108 35.09 20.69 16.90
N ALA A 109 34.00 21.36 16.45
CA ALA A 109 32.65 20.82 16.55
C ALA A 109 32.50 19.51 15.73
N ARG A 110 33.11 19.44 14.54
CA ARG A 110 33.14 18.21 13.74
C ARG A 110 33.84 17.07 14.47
N ASP A 111 35.05 17.35 15.02
CA ASP A 111 35.85 16.34 15.69
C ASP A 111 35.15 15.83 16.98
N ALA A 112 34.48 16.73 17.72
CA ALA A 112 33.77 16.41 18.96
C ALA A 112 32.62 15.40 18.76
N ILE A 113 31.95 15.41 17.60
CA ILE A 113 30.84 14.50 17.29
C ILE A 113 31.12 13.56 16.10
N ASN A 114 32.45 13.37 15.82
CA ASN A 114 32.94 12.44 14.80
C ASN A 114 32.41 12.66 13.36
N PHE A 115 32.16 13.90 12.96
CA PHE A 115 31.85 14.24 11.57
C PHE A 115 33.14 14.44 10.76
N ARG A 116 33.12 14.04 9.48
CA ARG A 116 34.27 14.20 8.57
C ARG A 116 33.89 15.15 7.42
N ALA A 117 34.91 15.84 6.88
CA ALA A 117 34.72 16.60 5.65
C ALA A 117 34.54 15.65 4.44
N VAL A 118 33.85 16.11 3.39
CA VAL A 118 33.73 15.35 2.15
C VAL A 118 35.10 15.22 1.48
N ALA A 119 35.56 14.00 1.30
CA ALA A 119 36.81 13.68 0.60
C ALA A 119 36.53 13.21 -0.84
N GLU A 120 37.53 13.33 -1.74
CA GLU A 120 37.37 13.00 -3.16
C GLU A 120 36.97 11.52 -3.40
N HIS A 121 37.52 10.59 -2.63
CA HIS A 121 37.15 9.17 -2.74
C HIS A 121 35.68 8.92 -2.40
N GLN A 122 35.08 9.70 -1.48
CA GLN A 122 33.69 9.56 -1.11
C GLN A 122 32.73 9.96 -2.23
N ARG A 123 33.17 10.86 -3.13
CA ARG A 123 32.39 11.25 -4.31
C ARG A 123 32.03 10.04 -5.19
N ARG A 124 32.96 9.10 -5.39
CA ARG A 124 32.70 7.88 -6.18
C ARG A 124 31.70 6.96 -5.48
N TYR A 125 31.77 6.82 -4.16
CA TYR A 125 30.80 6.05 -3.38
C TYR A 125 29.41 6.67 -3.44
N VAL A 126 29.29 7.97 -3.28
CA VAL A 126 28.03 8.72 -3.40
C VAL A 126 27.38 8.50 -4.76
N ILE A 127 28.13 8.65 -5.86
CA ILE A 127 27.59 8.45 -7.20
C ILE A 127 27.16 7.00 -7.42
N ARG A 128 27.92 6.01 -6.94
CA ARG A 128 27.55 4.60 -7.02
C ARG A 128 26.24 4.34 -6.24
N TRP A 129 26.19 4.80 -5.01
CA TRP A 129 24.97 4.68 -4.19
C TRP A 129 23.76 5.35 -4.84
N LEU A 130 23.90 6.55 -5.39
CA LEU A 130 22.83 7.25 -6.11
C LEU A 130 22.36 6.44 -7.34
N LYS A 131 23.26 5.81 -8.08
CA LYS A 131 22.92 4.95 -9.21
C LYS A 131 22.10 3.72 -8.77
N GLU A 132 22.50 3.09 -7.67
CA GLU A 132 21.76 1.96 -7.07
C GLU A 132 20.34 2.41 -6.65
N GLN A 133 20.22 3.57 -6.00
CA GLN A 133 18.91 4.14 -5.63
C GLN A 133 18.06 4.46 -6.87
N LEU A 134 18.63 5.07 -7.89
CA LEU A 134 17.93 5.43 -9.13
C LEU A 134 17.47 4.20 -9.92
N THR A 135 18.22 3.10 -9.89
CA THR A 135 17.82 1.86 -10.56
C THR A 135 16.57 1.26 -9.93
N GLY A 136 16.44 1.30 -8.61
CA GLY A 136 15.25 0.86 -7.90
C GLY A 136 14.13 1.92 -7.80
N ARG A 137 14.51 3.21 -7.81
CA ARG A 137 13.62 4.36 -7.53
C ARG A 137 14.04 5.58 -8.33
N PRO A 138 13.60 5.72 -9.58
CA PRO A 138 14.09 6.77 -10.48
C PRO A 138 13.57 8.19 -10.17
N GLU A 139 12.73 8.39 -9.16
CA GLU A 139 12.19 9.69 -8.79
C GLU A 139 13.27 10.62 -8.21
N ARG A 140 13.49 11.78 -8.86
CA ARG A 140 14.52 12.76 -8.48
C ARG A 140 14.15 13.58 -7.24
N GLY A 141 12.87 13.73 -6.95
CA GLY A 141 12.38 14.67 -5.93
C GLY A 141 12.92 14.37 -4.52
N GLN A 142 12.99 13.12 -4.16
CA GLN A 142 13.41 12.66 -2.85
C GLN A 142 14.92 12.39 -2.75
N LEU A 143 15.59 12.12 -3.88
CA LEU A 143 17.02 11.75 -3.90
C LEU A 143 17.93 12.77 -3.20
N THR A 144 17.63 14.06 -3.26
CA THR A 144 18.41 15.07 -2.55
C THR A 144 18.25 14.95 -1.04
N ASN A 145 17.07 14.60 -0.54
CA ASN A 145 16.83 14.36 0.88
C ASN A 145 17.46 13.04 1.34
N ASP A 146 17.30 11.98 0.54
CA ASP A 146 17.95 10.70 0.79
C ASP A 146 19.47 10.85 0.81
N LEU A 147 20.03 11.69 -0.06
CA LEU A 147 21.44 12.00 -0.10
C LEU A 147 21.88 12.79 1.15
N LYS A 148 21.10 13.78 1.62
CA LYS A 148 21.37 14.48 2.89
C LYS A 148 21.38 13.50 4.06
N ARG A 149 20.40 12.60 4.11
CA ARG A 149 20.32 11.54 5.10
C ARG A 149 21.54 10.64 5.02
N TRP A 150 21.91 10.18 3.84
CA TRP A 150 23.10 9.35 3.64
C TRP A 150 24.36 9.99 4.18
N PHE A 151 24.64 11.28 3.86
CA PHE A 151 25.77 12.02 4.40
C PHE A 151 25.75 12.07 5.94
N TYR A 152 24.59 12.37 6.50
CA TYR A 152 24.41 12.47 7.96
C TYR A 152 24.63 11.14 8.68
N ASP A 153 24.06 10.06 8.17
CA ASP A 153 24.17 8.71 8.74
C ASP A 153 25.62 8.19 8.69
N HIS A 154 26.36 8.55 7.64
CA HIS A 154 27.79 8.25 7.50
C HIS A 154 28.72 9.24 8.23
N ARG A 155 28.17 10.14 9.05
CA ARG A 155 28.91 11.17 9.76
C ARG A 155 29.78 12.03 8.84
N ILE A 156 29.28 12.40 7.68
CA ILE A 156 29.93 13.27 6.72
C ILE A 156 29.15 14.59 6.68
N VAL A 157 29.88 15.70 6.72
CA VAL A 157 29.29 17.05 6.61
C VAL A 157 28.50 17.16 5.31
N ILE A 158 27.22 17.56 5.40
CA ILE A 158 26.34 17.72 4.23
C ILE A 158 26.87 18.85 3.33
N PRO A 159 27.20 18.57 2.06
CA PRO A 159 27.72 19.58 1.15
C PRO A 159 26.70 20.69 0.84
N PRO A 160 27.14 21.82 0.26
CA PRO A 160 26.22 22.85 -0.26
C PRO A 160 25.22 22.27 -1.28
N GLU A 161 24.03 22.85 -1.33
CA GLU A 161 22.94 22.41 -2.22
C GLU A 161 23.37 22.30 -3.70
N ARG A 162 24.27 23.19 -4.13
CA ARG A 162 24.84 23.15 -5.50
C ARG A 162 25.57 21.84 -5.76
N MET A 163 26.38 21.38 -4.80
CA MET A 163 27.15 20.13 -4.91
C MET A 163 26.24 18.91 -4.82
N LEU A 164 25.23 18.91 -3.93
CA LEU A 164 24.23 17.84 -3.86
C LEU A 164 23.50 17.67 -5.19
N ARG A 165 23.08 18.79 -5.81
CA ARG A 165 22.45 18.77 -7.14
C ARG A 165 23.40 18.26 -8.21
N GLN A 166 24.67 18.62 -8.16
CA GLN A 166 25.67 18.11 -9.13
C GLN A 166 25.81 16.59 -9.03
N PHE A 167 25.88 16.01 -7.83
CA PHE A 167 25.91 14.56 -7.64
C PHE A 167 24.68 13.87 -8.23
N VAL A 168 23.48 14.37 -7.93
CA VAL A 168 22.22 13.83 -8.46
C VAL A 168 22.17 13.95 -9.99
N VAL A 169 22.52 15.11 -10.56
CA VAL A 169 22.53 15.32 -12.01
C VAL A 169 23.54 14.40 -12.69
N GLN A 170 24.73 14.21 -12.11
CA GLN A 170 25.74 13.31 -12.66
C GLN A 170 25.24 11.86 -12.66
N ALA A 171 24.72 11.36 -11.53
CA ALA A 171 24.20 10.00 -11.42
C ALA A 171 23.02 9.75 -12.40
N VAL A 172 22.12 10.73 -12.55
CA VAL A 172 21.02 10.65 -13.53
C VAL A 172 21.53 10.60 -14.95
N ARG A 173 22.49 11.45 -15.33
CA ARG A 173 23.09 11.44 -16.68
C ARG A 173 23.76 10.11 -16.99
N ASP A 174 24.48 9.55 -16.02
CA ASP A 174 25.16 8.27 -16.20
C ASP A 174 24.14 7.13 -16.43
N ILE A 175 23.03 7.11 -15.68
CA ILE A 175 21.96 6.13 -15.83
C ILE A 175 21.19 6.34 -17.15
N GLU A 176 20.83 7.58 -17.48
CA GLU A 176 20.16 7.89 -18.75
C GLU A 176 21.08 7.53 -19.95
N GLY A 177 22.41 7.71 -19.83
CA GLY A 177 23.37 7.25 -20.84
C GLY A 177 23.39 5.74 -21.02
N GLN A 178 23.47 4.99 -19.93
CA GLN A 178 23.42 3.52 -19.95
C GLN A 178 22.08 3.01 -20.52
N LEU A 179 20.96 3.58 -20.07
CA LEU A 179 19.64 3.22 -20.54
C LEU A 179 19.44 3.53 -22.03
N HIS A 180 19.90 4.68 -22.48
CA HIS A 180 19.86 5.03 -23.92
C HIS A 180 20.66 4.05 -24.75
N GLY A 181 21.90 3.72 -24.36
CA GLY A 181 22.73 2.75 -25.08
C GLY A 181 22.07 1.36 -25.13
N ALA A 182 21.49 0.89 -24.04
CA ALA A 182 20.75 -0.38 -24.02
C ALA A 182 19.51 -0.34 -24.96
N LEU A 183 18.76 0.75 -24.95
CA LEU A 183 17.61 0.94 -25.83
C LEU A 183 18.03 1.03 -27.31
N GLU A 184 19.10 1.73 -27.61
CA GLU A 184 19.65 1.84 -28.96
C GLU A 184 20.11 0.47 -29.50
N HIS A 185 20.79 -0.31 -28.67
CA HIS A 185 21.21 -1.67 -29.03
C HIS A 185 20.02 -2.61 -29.26
N ALA A 186 18.99 -2.54 -28.41
CA ALA A 186 17.84 -3.45 -28.47
C ALA A 186 16.82 -3.08 -29.55
N VAL A 187 16.58 -1.79 -29.77
CA VAL A 187 15.47 -1.27 -30.60
C VAL A 187 15.99 -0.66 -31.92
N GLY A 188 17.13 -0.02 -31.91
CA GLY A 188 17.68 0.75 -33.00
C GLY A 188 17.28 2.24 -32.96
N MET A 189 18.22 3.11 -33.39
CA MET A 189 18.08 4.57 -33.32
C MET A 189 16.91 5.09 -34.16
N GLU A 190 16.74 4.60 -35.36
CA GLU A 190 15.69 5.04 -36.29
C GLU A 190 14.30 4.77 -35.69
N LYS A 191 14.12 3.63 -35.05
CA LYS A 191 12.86 3.24 -34.45
C LYS A 191 12.55 4.08 -33.19
N LEU A 192 13.55 4.37 -32.36
CA LEU A 192 13.41 5.26 -31.21
C LEU A 192 12.96 6.66 -31.62
N GLU A 193 13.54 7.21 -32.71
CA GLU A 193 13.10 8.50 -33.25
C GLU A 193 11.70 8.42 -33.88
N SER A 194 11.37 7.32 -34.56
CA SER A 194 10.03 7.08 -35.07
C SER A 194 8.98 7.10 -33.97
N TRP A 195 9.21 6.38 -32.87
CA TRP A 195 8.30 6.38 -31.71
C TRP A 195 8.10 7.77 -31.11
N ALA A 196 9.19 8.53 -30.93
CA ALA A 196 9.12 9.90 -30.41
C ALA A 196 8.32 10.84 -31.34
N ARG A 197 8.39 10.62 -32.66
CA ARG A 197 7.69 11.41 -33.68
C ARG A 197 6.20 11.06 -33.70
N VAL A 198 5.88 9.76 -33.74
CA VAL A 198 4.50 9.26 -33.84
C VAL A 198 3.67 9.65 -32.64
N LEU A 199 4.23 9.64 -31.42
CA LEU A 199 3.54 10.06 -30.21
C LEU A 199 3.00 11.49 -30.26
N ALA A 200 3.66 12.37 -31.02
CA ALA A 200 3.25 13.77 -31.14
C ALA A 200 2.20 14.02 -32.25
N GLN A 201 1.89 13.00 -33.07
CA GLN A 201 0.92 13.13 -34.18
C GLN A 201 -0.53 13.08 -33.65
N PRO A 202 -1.46 13.83 -34.26
CA PRO A 202 -2.89 13.71 -33.97
C PRO A 202 -3.38 12.27 -34.21
N HIS A 203 -4.33 11.80 -33.39
CA HIS A 203 -4.93 10.47 -33.53
C HIS A 203 -6.43 10.53 -33.26
N GLY A 204 -7.25 10.32 -34.28
CA GLY A 204 -8.69 10.48 -34.19
C GLY A 204 -9.11 11.87 -33.69
N GLU A 205 -9.97 11.92 -32.69
CA GLU A 205 -10.39 13.16 -32.01
C GLU A 205 -9.37 13.67 -30.98
N HIS A 206 -8.32 12.91 -30.72
CA HIS A 206 -7.29 13.30 -29.75
C HIS A 206 -6.21 14.16 -30.40
N SER A 207 -5.78 15.20 -29.69
CA SER A 207 -4.73 16.12 -30.17
C SER A 207 -3.35 15.46 -30.39
N SER A 208 -3.15 14.25 -29.86
CA SER A 208 -1.95 13.45 -30.06
C SER A 208 -2.17 11.97 -29.73
N LEU A 209 -1.41 11.08 -30.38
CA LEU A 209 -1.36 9.65 -30.06
C LEU A 209 -1.02 9.41 -28.59
N GLN A 210 -0.10 10.22 -28.04
CA GLN A 210 0.27 10.19 -26.62
C GLN A 210 -0.97 10.35 -25.71
N ARG A 211 -1.87 11.30 -26.01
CA ARG A 211 -3.10 11.51 -25.23
C ARG A 211 -4.07 10.34 -25.34
N TRP A 212 -4.24 9.81 -26.55
CA TRP A 212 -5.10 8.66 -26.77
C TRP A 212 -4.59 7.41 -26.01
N LEU A 213 -3.30 7.10 -26.14
CA LEU A 213 -2.70 5.98 -25.41
C LEU A 213 -2.79 6.14 -23.88
N TRP A 214 -2.65 7.38 -23.39
CA TRP A 214 -2.72 7.68 -21.95
C TRP A 214 -4.15 7.67 -21.40
N ALA A 215 -5.18 7.75 -22.23
CA ALA A 215 -6.57 7.69 -21.80
C ALA A 215 -6.92 6.33 -21.18
N VAL A 216 -7.54 6.33 -20.00
CA VAL A 216 -7.98 5.13 -19.28
C VAL A 216 -9.45 4.83 -19.57
N PRO A 217 -9.88 3.54 -19.56
CA PRO A 217 -11.27 3.18 -19.78
C PRO A 217 -12.17 3.77 -18.69
N LEU A 218 -13.36 4.21 -19.09
CA LEU A 218 -14.36 4.75 -18.18
C LEU A 218 -15.21 3.64 -17.55
N ARG A 219 -15.51 2.57 -18.30
CA ARG A 219 -16.43 1.49 -17.90
C ARG A 219 -15.88 0.13 -18.28
N ASN A 220 -16.31 -0.90 -17.56
CA ASN A 220 -16.05 -2.29 -17.95
C ASN A 220 -17.12 -2.74 -18.96
N SER A 221 -16.91 -2.46 -20.25
CA SER A 221 -17.80 -2.85 -21.36
C SER A 221 -17.00 -3.47 -22.50
N THR A 222 -17.66 -4.27 -23.34
CA THR A 222 -17.06 -4.86 -24.55
C THR A 222 -16.58 -3.81 -25.54
N HIS A 223 -17.29 -2.67 -25.63
CA HIS A 223 -16.88 -1.53 -26.45
C HIS A 223 -15.56 -0.93 -26.00
N GLN A 224 -15.44 -0.62 -24.69
CA GLN A 224 -14.19 -0.09 -24.12
C GLN A 224 -13.04 -1.09 -24.20
N MET A 225 -13.33 -2.38 -24.04
CA MET A 225 -12.34 -3.46 -24.24
C MET A 225 -11.85 -3.50 -25.68
N SER A 226 -12.76 -3.30 -26.64
CA SER A 226 -12.41 -3.19 -28.06
C SER A 226 -11.46 -2.03 -28.33
N GLU A 227 -11.76 -0.86 -27.80
CA GLU A 227 -10.93 0.35 -27.91
C GLU A 227 -9.52 0.14 -27.32
N ILE A 228 -9.42 -0.56 -26.19
CA ILE A 228 -8.11 -0.88 -25.60
C ILE A 228 -7.35 -1.92 -26.46
N LEU A 229 -8.05 -2.89 -27.04
CA LEU A 229 -7.43 -3.83 -27.99
C LEU A 229 -6.88 -3.11 -29.23
N ASP A 230 -7.52 -2.03 -29.70
CA ASP A 230 -6.97 -1.20 -30.77
C ASP A 230 -5.65 -0.53 -30.37
N LYS A 231 -5.53 -0.09 -29.09
CA LYS A 231 -4.24 0.41 -28.56
C LYS A 231 -3.18 -0.69 -28.54
N VAL A 232 -3.50 -1.89 -28.07
CA VAL A 232 -2.57 -3.04 -28.07
C VAL A 232 -2.13 -3.38 -29.48
N ASN A 233 -3.05 -3.45 -30.45
CA ASN A 233 -2.75 -3.75 -31.84
C ASN A 233 -1.82 -2.71 -32.44
N LEU A 234 -2.10 -1.41 -32.27
CA LEU A 234 -1.26 -0.33 -32.76
C LEU A 234 0.16 -0.40 -32.16
N LEU A 235 0.28 -0.63 -30.87
CA LEU A 235 1.59 -0.75 -30.21
C LEU A 235 2.35 -2.01 -30.65
N THR A 236 1.63 -3.09 -30.94
CA THR A 236 2.24 -4.32 -31.48
C THR A 236 2.72 -4.11 -32.91
N MET A 237 1.98 -3.36 -33.74
CA MET A 237 2.42 -2.98 -35.09
C MET A 237 3.71 -2.12 -35.06
N HIS A 238 3.90 -1.33 -34.01
CA HIS A 238 5.15 -0.60 -33.77
C HIS A 238 6.25 -1.48 -33.15
N GLU A 239 6.04 -2.79 -33.03
CA GLU A 239 6.98 -3.80 -32.48
C GLU A 239 7.51 -3.48 -31.07
N VAL A 240 6.70 -2.79 -30.25
CA VAL A 240 7.10 -2.39 -28.89
C VAL A 240 7.36 -3.61 -27.98
N ALA A 241 6.69 -4.74 -28.25
CA ALA A 241 6.79 -5.96 -27.43
C ALA A 241 8.10 -6.75 -27.64
N THR A 242 8.70 -6.68 -28.83
CA THR A 242 9.65 -7.69 -29.29
C THR A 242 11.10 -7.46 -28.87
N ARG A 243 11.51 -6.25 -28.46
CA ARG A 243 12.92 -5.93 -28.23
C ARG A 243 13.14 -4.86 -27.15
N PHE A 244 12.55 -5.02 -25.98
CA PHE A 244 12.80 -4.08 -24.88
C PHE A 244 13.92 -4.62 -23.97
N PRO A 245 14.95 -3.81 -23.62
CA PRO A 245 16.10 -4.29 -22.86
C PRO A 245 15.72 -4.58 -21.39
N VAL A 246 16.33 -5.61 -20.82
CA VAL A 246 16.10 -6.07 -19.44
C VAL A 246 16.60 -5.02 -18.43
N GLU A 247 17.60 -4.21 -18.80
CA GLU A 247 18.15 -3.13 -17.96
C GLU A 247 17.10 -2.05 -17.64
N CYS A 248 16.09 -1.91 -18.49
CA CYS A 248 14.99 -0.98 -18.29
C CYS A 248 13.87 -1.61 -17.46
N ASN A 249 14.06 -1.66 -16.14
CA ASN A 249 13.11 -2.27 -15.23
C ASN A 249 11.76 -1.51 -15.16
N ASP A 250 10.75 -2.15 -14.56
CA ASP A 250 9.39 -1.61 -14.48
C ASP A 250 9.32 -0.24 -13.80
N ALA A 251 10.16 0.03 -12.79
CA ALA A 251 10.19 1.32 -12.11
C ALA A 251 10.67 2.44 -13.04
N MET A 252 11.70 2.18 -13.83
CA MET A 252 12.20 3.11 -14.84
C MET A 252 11.17 3.33 -15.96
N VAL A 253 10.56 2.25 -16.48
CA VAL A 253 9.51 2.34 -17.50
C VAL A 253 8.37 3.23 -17.00
N ARG A 254 7.87 3.00 -15.79
CA ARG A 254 6.79 3.80 -15.19
C ARG A 254 7.20 5.26 -14.97
N HIS A 255 8.41 5.52 -14.50
CA HIS A 255 8.92 6.87 -14.26
C HIS A 255 9.02 7.69 -15.55
N TYR A 256 9.73 7.19 -16.55
CA TYR A 256 9.92 7.92 -17.81
C TYR A 256 8.62 8.03 -18.62
N ALA A 257 7.73 7.04 -18.56
CA ALA A 257 6.41 7.12 -19.16
C ALA A 257 5.55 8.25 -18.54
N ARG A 258 5.57 8.40 -17.21
CA ARG A 258 4.88 9.51 -16.52
C ARG A 258 5.47 10.86 -16.89
N ARG A 259 6.80 10.97 -16.99
CA ARG A 259 7.47 12.19 -17.46
C ARG A 259 7.02 12.55 -18.87
N CYS A 260 6.98 11.59 -19.78
CA CYS A 260 6.46 11.77 -21.13
C CYS A 260 5.01 12.26 -21.09
N ALA A 261 4.12 11.57 -20.38
CA ALA A 261 2.69 11.88 -20.29
C ALA A 261 2.39 13.27 -19.68
N SER A 262 3.25 13.73 -18.76
CA SER A 262 3.07 15.04 -18.09
C SER A 262 3.38 16.23 -19.01
N ARG A 263 4.02 16.02 -20.15
CA ARG A 263 4.48 17.05 -21.06
C ARG A 263 3.62 17.09 -22.33
N PRO A 264 3.15 18.24 -22.75
CA PRO A 264 2.54 18.38 -24.07
C PRO A 264 3.58 18.15 -25.19
N PRO A 265 3.17 17.64 -26.37
CA PRO A 265 4.07 17.35 -27.48
C PRO A 265 4.95 18.53 -27.93
N SER A 266 4.45 19.76 -27.82
CA SER A 266 5.20 20.99 -28.12
C SER A 266 6.42 21.21 -27.24
N ILE A 267 6.31 20.81 -25.95
CA ILE A 267 7.43 20.89 -25.00
C ILE A 267 8.40 19.72 -25.20
N SER A 268 7.89 18.52 -25.52
CA SER A 268 8.72 17.34 -25.81
C SER A 268 9.76 17.59 -26.93
N LYS A 269 9.41 18.40 -27.90
CA LYS A 269 10.35 18.76 -29.00
C LYS A 269 11.57 19.60 -28.54
N ARG A 270 11.46 20.27 -27.38
CA ARG A 270 12.50 21.14 -26.82
C ARG A 270 13.43 20.44 -25.83
N ILE A 271 13.17 19.17 -25.54
CA ILE A 271 13.98 18.37 -24.62
C ILE A 271 15.18 17.79 -25.38
N GLU A 272 16.26 17.57 -24.66
CA GLU A 272 17.43 16.87 -25.16
C GLU A 272 17.04 15.57 -25.88
N PRO A 273 17.55 15.32 -27.10
CA PRO A 273 17.14 14.18 -27.93
C PRO A 273 17.24 12.82 -27.21
N GLN A 274 18.29 12.61 -26.42
CA GLN A 274 18.50 11.40 -25.64
C GLN A 274 17.36 11.17 -24.63
N SER A 275 17.06 12.16 -23.79
CA SER A 275 15.97 12.07 -22.81
C SER A 275 14.61 11.89 -23.47
N ARG A 276 14.36 12.55 -24.61
CA ARG A 276 13.13 12.40 -25.39
C ARG A 276 12.92 10.97 -25.89
N ARG A 277 13.98 10.33 -26.41
CA ARG A 277 13.92 8.92 -26.88
C ARG A 277 13.65 7.96 -25.74
N ILE A 278 14.33 8.11 -24.59
CA ILE A 278 14.08 7.29 -23.40
C ILE A 278 12.62 7.44 -22.94
N GLU A 279 12.14 8.68 -22.83
CA GLU A 279 10.76 8.97 -22.41
C GLU A 279 9.74 8.36 -23.39
N ALA A 280 9.96 8.48 -24.69
CA ALA A 280 9.08 7.93 -25.72
C ALA A 280 9.08 6.39 -25.69
N ALA A 281 10.26 5.75 -25.63
CA ALA A 281 10.36 4.29 -25.56
C ALA A 281 9.67 3.73 -24.30
N CYS A 282 9.95 4.30 -23.15
CA CYS A 282 9.31 3.90 -21.90
C CYS A 282 7.80 4.13 -21.93
N PHE A 283 7.33 5.24 -22.55
CA PHE A 283 5.90 5.51 -22.69
C PHE A 283 5.20 4.48 -23.60
N MET A 284 5.79 4.10 -24.72
CA MET A 284 5.26 3.08 -25.62
C MET A 284 5.15 1.73 -24.89
N ARG A 285 6.24 1.31 -24.21
CA ARG A 285 6.26 0.06 -23.41
C ARG A 285 5.23 0.08 -22.27
N TYR A 286 5.18 1.15 -21.51
CA TYR A 286 4.20 1.33 -20.44
C TYR A 286 2.77 1.23 -20.96
N SER A 287 2.47 1.93 -22.07
CA SER A 287 1.14 1.94 -22.66
C SER A 287 0.73 0.55 -23.13
N LEU A 288 1.64 -0.24 -23.71
CA LEU A 288 1.39 -1.62 -24.12
C LEU A 288 1.09 -2.51 -22.89
N CYS A 289 1.93 -2.48 -21.87
CA CYS A 289 1.76 -3.28 -20.68
C CYS A 289 0.43 -2.95 -19.96
N VAL A 290 0.13 -1.66 -19.77
CA VAL A 290 -1.10 -1.21 -19.10
C VAL A 290 -2.35 -1.54 -19.93
N ALA A 291 -2.32 -1.36 -21.25
CA ALA A 291 -3.44 -1.71 -22.11
C ALA A 291 -3.70 -3.23 -22.08
N THR A 292 -2.65 -4.05 -22.13
CA THR A 292 -2.75 -5.52 -22.00
C THR A 292 -3.36 -5.91 -20.65
N ASP A 293 -2.87 -5.35 -19.53
CA ASP A 293 -3.42 -5.58 -18.20
C ASP A 293 -4.91 -5.22 -18.12
N GLN A 294 -5.29 -4.07 -18.66
CA GLN A 294 -6.67 -3.60 -18.69
C GLN A 294 -7.59 -4.56 -19.49
N VAL A 295 -7.16 -4.99 -20.67
CA VAL A 295 -7.93 -5.96 -21.49
C VAL A 295 -8.14 -7.26 -20.71
N LEU A 296 -7.08 -7.84 -20.17
CA LEU A 296 -7.15 -9.13 -19.48
C LEU A 296 -7.97 -9.05 -18.18
N GLU A 297 -7.85 -7.99 -17.43
CA GLU A 297 -8.66 -7.78 -16.24
C GLU A 297 -10.14 -7.52 -16.60
N MET A 298 -10.42 -6.73 -17.64
CA MET A 298 -11.78 -6.51 -18.14
C MET A 298 -12.40 -7.80 -18.65
N LEU A 299 -11.64 -8.66 -19.35
CA LEU A 299 -12.06 -9.98 -19.81
C LEU A 299 -12.47 -10.87 -18.62
N ARG A 300 -11.60 -10.96 -17.60
CA ARG A 300 -11.88 -11.75 -16.39
C ARG A 300 -13.18 -11.32 -15.71
N ARG A 301 -13.42 -10.03 -15.59
CA ARG A 301 -14.66 -9.46 -15.01
C ARG A 301 -15.87 -9.69 -15.89
N TRP A 302 -15.72 -9.53 -17.18
CA TRP A 302 -16.80 -9.73 -18.11
C TRP A 302 -17.30 -11.18 -18.08
N VAL A 303 -16.39 -12.17 -18.10
CA VAL A 303 -16.74 -13.59 -17.95
C VAL A 303 -17.52 -13.83 -16.66
N LEU A 304 -17.05 -13.28 -15.53
CA LEU A 304 -17.74 -13.39 -14.24
C LEU A 304 -19.13 -12.77 -14.27
N LYS A 305 -19.28 -11.59 -14.88
CA LYS A 305 -20.57 -10.91 -15.01
C LYS A 305 -21.56 -11.78 -15.79
N VAL A 306 -21.18 -12.29 -16.97
CA VAL A 306 -22.06 -13.13 -17.80
C VAL A 306 -22.46 -14.40 -17.05
N VAL A 307 -21.53 -15.03 -16.31
CA VAL A 307 -21.81 -16.20 -15.48
C VAL A 307 -22.83 -15.89 -14.38
N ASN A 308 -22.63 -14.78 -13.66
CA ASN A 308 -23.52 -14.38 -12.57
C ASN A 308 -24.92 -14.01 -13.09
N ASP A 309 -25.00 -13.30 -14.21
CA ASP A 309 -26.26 -12.95 -14.83
C ASP A 309 -27.02 -14.22 -15.31
N THR A 310 -26.30 -15.16 -15.96
CA THR A 310 -26.85 -16.45 -16.37
C THR A 310 -27.24 -17.32 -15.17
N SER A 311 -26.47 -17.27 -14.08
CA SER A 311 -26.84 -17.97 -12.84
C SER A 311 -28.17 -17.47 -12.28
N ARG A 312 -28.38 -16.14 -12.25
CA ARG A 312 -29.66 -15.55 -11.81
C ARG A 312 -30.82 -15.94 -12.70
N GLU A 313 -30.60 -15.97 -14.02
CA GLU A 313 -31.61 -16.46 -14.97
C GLU A 313 -32.02 -17.92 -14.67
N VAL A 314 -31.02 -18.80 -14.45
CA VAL A 314 -31.25 -20.20 -14.07
C VAL A 314 -31.98 -20.33 -12.74
N ASP A 315 -31.54 -19.53 -11.72
CA ASP A 315 -32.18 -19.53 -10.39
C ASP A 315 -33.67 -19.08 -10.51
N ALA A 316 -33.95 -18.05 -11.30
CA ALA A 316 -35.33 -17.61 -11.57
C ALA A 316 -36.17 -18.70 -12.29
N MET A 317 -35.58 -19.39 -13.28
CA MET A 317 -36.23 -20.52 -13.93
C MET A 317 -36.54 -21.66 -12.95
N ARG A 318 -35.61 -21.98 -12.04
CA ARG A 318 -35.78 -23.02 -11.01
C ARG A 318 -36.86 -22.65 -9.99
N MET A 319 -36.91 -21.38 -9.59
CA MET A 319 -37.98 -20.90 -8.70
C MET A 319 -39.35 -21.03 -9.36
N LYS A 320 -39.46 -20.59 -10.64
CA LYS A 320 -40.70 -20.73 -11.40
C LYS A 320 -41.14 -22.19 -11.51
N ALA A 321 -40.22 -23.13 -11.80
CA ALA A 321 -40.50 -24.55 -11.81
C ALA A 321 -40.97 -25.11 -10.46
N ALA A 322 -40.41 -24.59 -9.36
CA ALA A 322 -40.84 -24.96 -8.00
C ALA A 322 -42.27 -24.45 -7.70
N ASP A 323 -42.62 -23.24 -8.16
CA ASP A 323 -43.96 -22.68 -8.03
C ASP A 323 -44.97 -23.51 -8.88
N GLN A 324 -44.62 -23.90 -10.07
CA GLN A 324 -45.44 -24.80 -10.93
C GLN A 324 -45.67 -26.17 -10.27
N LEU A 325 -44.63 -26.75 -9.60
CA LEU A 325 -44.81 -27.99 -8.83
C LEU A 325 -45.75 -27.82 -7.64
N ARG A 326 -45.72 -26.66 -6.99
CA ARG A 326 -46.63 -26.32 -5.89
C ARG A 326 -48.06 -26.18 -6.39
N GLU A 327 -48.26 -25.49 -7.53
CA GLU A 327 -49.56 -25.34 -8.19
C GLU A 327 -50.13 -26.71 -8.62
N PHE A 328 -49.27 -27.57 -9.19
CA PHE A 328 -49.61 -28.96 -9.51
C PHE A 328 -50.08 -29.74 -8.28
N ALA A 329 -49.29 -29.68 -7.17
CA ALA A 329 -49.65 -30.37 -5.95
C ALA A 329 -51.00 -29.88 -5.36
N LEU A 330 -51.28 -28.58 -5.45
CA LEU A 330 -52.55 -27.99 -5.04
C LEU A 330 -53.71 -28.44 -5.97
N ALA A 331 -53.47 -28.49 -7.29
CA ALA A 331 -54.45 -28.96 -8.24
C ALA A 331 -54.77 -30.47 -8.06
N VAL A 332 -53.74 -31.29 -7.81
CA VAL A 332 -53.91 -32.73 -7.48
C VAL A 332 -54.76 -32.87 -6.20
N LYS A 333 -54.48 -32.08 -5.16
CA LYS A 333 -55.23 -32.10 -3.92
C LYS A 333 -56.68 -31.65 -4.11
N ALA A 334 -56.94 -30.66 -4.96
CA ALA A 334 -58.26 -30.20 -5.30
C ALA A 334 -59.07 -31.30 -6.06
N LEU A 335 -58.45 -31.93 -7.06
CA LEU A 335 -59.08 -33.04 -7.80
C LEU A 335 -59.34 -34.28 -6.93
N ALA A 336 -58.45 -34.60 -5.99
CA ALA A 336 -58.61 -35.70 -5.07
C ALA A 336 -59.78 -35.51 -4.09
N ASN A 337 -60.17 -34.25 -3.80
CA ASN A 337 -61.29 -33.88 -2.93
C ASN A 337 -62.61 -33.61 -3.70
N ASP A 338 -62.61 -33.74 -5.01
CA ASP A 338 -63.80 -33.49 -5.85
C ASP A 338 -64.62 -34.79 -5.96
N GLU A 339 -65.62 -34.94 -5.12
CA GLU A 339 -66.50 -36.09 -5.07
C GLU A 339 -67.42 -36.23 -6.30
N THR A 340 -67.42 -35.25 -7.21
CA THR A 340 -68.25 -35.25 -8.43
C THR A 340 -67.63 -36.00 -9.62
N LEU A 341 -66.30 -36.30 -9.51
CA LEU A 341 -65.55 -36.95 -10.61
C LEU A 341 -65.59 -38.47 -10.53
N SER A 342 -65.88 -39.10 -11.68
CA SER A 342 -65.70 -40.54 -11.81
C SER A 342 -64.21 -40.92 -11.75
N ARG A 343 -63.87 -42.16 -11.36
CA ARG A 343 -62.52 -42.68 -11.26
C ARG A 343 -61.72 -42.55 -12.58
N GLU A 344 -62.37 -42.70 -13.70
CA GLU A 344 -61.76 -42.54 -15.03
C GLU A 344 -61.47 -41.08 -15.35
N GLN A 345 -62.44 -40.18 -15.10
CA GLN A 345 -62.28 -38.74 -15.27
C GLN A 345 -61.22 -38.18 -14.37
N LEU A 346 -61.05 -38.66 -13.12
CA LEU A 346 -60.01 -38.31 -12.21
C LEU A 346 -58.63 -38.72 -12.77
N GLY A 347 -58.56 -39.98 -13.32
CA GLY A 347 -57.35 -40.49 -13.94
C GLY A 347 -56.88 -39.65 -15.13
N GLU A 348 -57.80 -39.33 -16.06
CA GLU A 348 -57.52 -38.48 -17.24
C GLU A 348 -57.02 -37.08 -16.83
N LYS A 349 -57.68 -36.42 -15.86
CA LYS A 349 -57.31 -35.10 -15.41
C LYS A 349 -55.96 -35.09 -14.71
N LEU A 350 -55.64 -36.14 -13.91
CA LEU A 350 -54.32 -36.29 -13.27
C LEU A 350 -53.21 -36.53 -14.31
N CYS A 351 -53.48 -37.33 -15.35
CA CYS A 351 -52.51 -37.51 -16.43
C CYS A 351 -52.21 -36.19 -17.18
N LEU A 352 -53.23 -35.42 -17.52
CA LEU A 352 -53.09 -34.12 -18.19
C LEU A 352 -52.30 -33.13 -17.34
N LEU A 353 -52.57 -33.06 -16.04
CA LEU A 353 -51.82 -32.22 -15.11
C LEU A 353 -50.35 -32.68 -14.93
N ALA A 354 -50.11 -34.00 -14.95
CA ALA A 354 -48.78 -34.56 -14.85
C ALA A 354 -47.96 -34.28 -16.13
N ASP A 355 -48.55 -34.38 -17.29
CA ASP A 355 -47.92 -34.09 -18.57
C ASP A 355 -47.42 -32.63 -18.68
N ASP A 356 -48.17 -31.67 -18.10
CA ASP A 356 -47.76 -30.25 -18.02
C ASP A 356 -46.53 -30.00 -17.13
N VAL A 357 -46.28 -30.85 -16.15
CA VAL A 357 -45.23 -30.67 -15.15
C VAL A 357 -44.04 -31.61 -15.38
N LEU A 358 -44.26 -32.74 -16.07
CA LEU A 358 -43.23 -33.71 -16.40
C LEU A 358 -42.22 -33.11 -17.39
N GLN A 359 -41.14 -32.52 -16.84
CA GLN A 359 -39.97 -32.08 -17.60
C GLN A 359 -38.93 -33.18 -17.71
N PRO A 360 -38.14 -33.23 -18.84
CA PRO A 360 -37.05 -34.18 -18.95
C PRO A 360 -36.03 -33.98 -17.83
N HIS A 361 -35.64 -35.03 -17.15
CA HIS A 361 -34.69 -35.22 -16.06
C HIS A 361 -34.06 -33.98 -15.46
N PRO A 362 -34.08 -33.81 -14.13
CA PRO A 362 -33.48 -32.62 -13.45
C PRO A 362 -31.98 -32.57 -13.68
N THR A 363 -31.55 -31.73 -14.56
CA THR A 363 -30.13 -31.45 -14.77
C THR A 363 -29.59 -30.62 -13.61
N SER A 364 -28.32 -30.86 -13.21
CA SER A 364 -27.70 -30.07 -12.15
C SER A 364 -27.73 -28.57 -12.50
N ARG A 365 -27.81 -27.70 -11.49
CA ARG A 365 -27.76 -26.23 -11.65
C ARG A 365 -26.57 -25.79 -12.53
N ARG A 366 -25.41 -26.41 -12.36
CA ARG A 366 -24.22 -26.15 -13.18
C ARG A 366 -24.39 -26.54 -14.65
N SER A 367 -25.11 -27.63 -14.90
CA SER A 367 -25.43 -28.06 -16.27
C SER A 367 -26.38 -27.08 -16.96
N GLN A 368 -27.42 -26.62 -16.26
CA GLN A 368 -28.36 -25.62 -16.78
C GLN A 368 -27.65 -24.28 -17.09
N ILE A 369 -26.73 -23.82 -16.24
CA ILE A 369 -25.91 -22.63 -16.53
C ILE A 369 -25.12 -22.83 -17.84
N ARG A 370 -24.46 -23.99 -18.05
CA ARG A 370 -23.72 -24.27 -19.29
C ARG A 370 -24.66 -24.28 -20.53
N GLN A 371 -25.81 -24.92 -20.45
CA GLN A 371 -26.80 -24.92 -21.52
C GLN A 371 -27.27 -23.49 -21.87
N CYS A 372 -27.57 -22.66 -20.90
CA CYS A 372 -27.91 -21.25 -21.08
C CYS A 372 -26.78 -20.44 -21.72
N LEU A 373 -25.52 -20.69 -21.32
CA LEU A 373 -24.35 -20.04 -21.91
C LEU A 373 -24.19 -20.43 -23.40
N VAL A 374 -24.40 -21.70 -23.75
CA VAL A 374 -24.33 -22.17 -25.14
C VAL A 374 -25.37 -21.48 -26.03
N ARG A 375 -26.57 -21.15 -25.51
CA ARG A 375 -27.56 -20.33 -26.23
C ARG A 375 -27.06 -18.90 -26.51
N LYS A 376 -26.14 -18.37 -25.70
CA LYS A 376 -25.56 -17.01 -25.81
C LYS A 376 -24.32 -16.97 -26.72
N ARG A 377 -24.41 -17.61 -27.92
CA ARG A 377 -23.26 -17.80 -28.83
C ARG A 377 -22.51 -16.54 -29.25
N TYR A 378 -23.21 -15.46 -29.53
CA TYR A 378 -22.61 -14.23 -30.02
C TYR A 378 -21.72 -13.51 -28.97
N TYR A 379 -22.03 -13.66 -27.69
CA TYR A 379 -21.26 -13.02 -26.60
C TYR A 379 -19.83 -13.53 -26.53
N ALA A 380 -19.63 -14.86 -26.61
CA ALA A 380 -18.29 -15.46 -26.54
C ALA A 380 -17.49 -15.19 -27.82
N ARG A 381 -18.07 -15.41 -28.95
CA ARG A 381 -17.41 -15.37 -30.28
C ARG A 381 -16.85 -13.99 -30.61
N ASN A 382 -17.68 -12.93 -30.51
CA ASN A 382 -17.26 -11.57 -30.83
C ASN A 382 -16.06 -11.11 -29.96
N LEU A 383 -16.02 -11.54 -28.71
CA LEU A 383 -14.90 -11.23 -27.82
C LEU A 383 -13.67 -12.07 -28.16
N LEU A 384 -13.84 -13.40 -28.29
CA LEU A 384 -12.75 -14.32 -28.59
C LEU A 384 -12.05 -14.00 -29.92
N ASN A 385 -12.79 -13.64 -30.95
CA ASN A 385 -12.20 -13.30 -32.25
C ASN A 385 -11.09 -12.24 -32.16
N ARG A 386 -11.21 -11.32 -31.22
CA ARG A 386 -10.18 -10.29 -30.95
C ARG A 386 -9.13 -10.76 -29.93
N ILE A 387 -9.57 -11.43 -28.86
CA ILE A 387 -8.68 -11.88 -27.77
C ILE A 387 -7.68 -12.95 -28.25
N VAL A 388 -8.07 -13.86 -29.15
CA VAL A 388 -7.18 -14.90 -29.69
C VAL A 388 -5.98 -14.34 -30.49
N GLN A 389 -5.99 -13.04 -30.84
CA GLN A 389 -4.86 -12.39 -31.52
C GLN A 389 -3.73 -12.01 -30.54
N LEU A 390 -4.01 -11.94 -29.22
CA LEU A 390 -2.99 -11.65 -28.23
C LEU A 390 -1.98 -12.81 -28.13
N PRO A 391 -0.68 -12.53 -27.88
CA PRO A 391 0.38 -13.53 -27.80
C PRO A 391 0.37 -14.22 -26.43
N PHE A 392 -0.59 -15.11 -26.22
CA PHE A 392 -0.61 -15.94 -25.01
C PHE A 392 0.47 -17.02 -25.07
N GLU A 393 1.20 -17.16 -23.97
CA GLU A 393 2.29 -18.11 -23.78
C GLU A 393 2.08 -18.96 -22.52
N ALA A 394 2.81 -20.06 -22.40
CA ALA A 394 2.86 -20.94 -21.23
C ALA A 394 4.23 -21.58 -21.11
N GLU A 395 4.62 -21.98 -19.90
CA GLU A 395 5.88 -22.73 -19.64
C GLU A 395 5.72 -24.19 -20.08
N GLY A 396 5.56 -24.44 -21.38
CA GLY A 396 5.35 -25.76 -21.97
C GLY A 396 3.98 -25.92 -22.66
N ALA A 397 3.63 -27.16 -23.04
CA ALA A 397 2.35 -27.45 -23.68
C ALA A 397 1.18 -27.18 -22.72
N HIS A 398 0.24 -26.33 -23.14
CA HIS A 398 -0.90 -25.94 -22.29
C HIS A 398 -2.21 -25.95 -23.08
N PRO A 399 -3.25 -26.69 -22.63
CA PRO A 399 -4.49 -26.87 -23.41
C PRO A 399 -5.23 -25.58 -23.73
N VAL A 400 -5.09 -24.53 -22.93
CA VAL A 400 -5.70 -23.20 -23.21
C VAL A 400 -5.00 -22.51 -24.37
N VAL A 401 -3.66 -22.60 -24.47
CA VAL A 401 -2.91 -22.02 -25.59
C VAL A 401 -3.22 -22.76 -26.88
N ASP A 402 -3.35 -24.09 -26.81
CA ASP A 402 -3.76 -24.92 -27.96
C ASP A 402 -5.17 -24.57 -28.43
N ALA A 403 -6.12 -24.39 -27.49
CA ALA A 403 -7.48 -23.98 -27.78
C ALA A 403 -7.56 -22.59 -28.43
N LEU A 404 -6.80 -21.60 -27.90
CA LEU A 404 -6.74 -20.27 -28.49
C LEU A 404 -6.12 -20.29 -29.89
N SER A 405 -5.11 -21.12 -30.12
CA SER A 405 -4.46 -21.29 -31.43
C SER A 405 -5.41 -21.93 -32.44
N LEU A 406 -6.17 -22.95 -32.03
CA LEU A 406 -7.20 -23.58 -32.87
C LEU A 406 -8.30 -22.55 -33.20
N LEU A 407 -8.83 -21.82 -32.22
CA LEU A 407 -9.85 -20.80 -32.46
C LEU A 407 -9.35 -19.71 -33.40
N ARG A 408 -8.08 -19.26 -33.24
CA ARG A 408 -7.44 -18.29 -34.13
C ARG A 408 -7.44 -18.80 -35.59
N ALA A 409 -7.06 -20.06 -35.80
CA ALA A 409 -7.05 -20.68 -37.13
C ALA A 409 -8.46 -20.80 -37.75
N LEU A 410 -9.45 -21.22 -36.95
CA LEU A 410 -10.84 -21.34 -37.39
C LEU A 410 -11.45 -19.97 -37.74
N TYR A 411 -11.24 -18.95 -36.92
CA TYR A 411 -11.77 -17.60 -37.15
C TYR A 411 -11.15 -16.94 -38.39
N ARG A 412 -9.85 -17.14 -38.64
CA ARG A 412 -9.21 -16.67 -39.89
C ARG A 412 -9.85 -17.27 -41.14
N ARG A 413 -10.28 -18.53 -41.04
CA ARG A 413 -10.99 -19.25 -42.15
C ARG A 413 -12.49 -19.03 -42.16
N ARG A 414 -13.04 -18.23 -41.24
CA ARG A 414 -14.49 -18.05 -41.00
C ARG A 414 -15.24 -19.39 -40.80
N ALA A 415 -14.56 -20.38 -40.24
CA ALA A 415 -15.11 -21.69 -39.91
C ALA A 415 -15.69 -21.67 -38.48
N TYR A 416 -17.00 -21.94 -38.38
CA TYR A 416 -17.70 -21.87 -37.10
C TYR A 416 -18.27 -23.22 -36.66
N LEU A 417 -17.76 -24.30 -37.22
CA LEU A 417 -18.02 -25.68 -36.82
C LEU A 417 -16.75 -26.24 -36.12
N LEU A 418 -16.95 -26.96 -35.02
CA LEU A 418 -15.83 -27.62 -34.37
C LEU A 418 -15.37 -28.80 -35.19
N PRO A 419 -14.08 -28.93 -35.58
CA PRO A 419 -13.57 -30.08 -36.33
C PRO A 419 -13.77 -31.39 -35.57
N ASP A 420 -13.83 -32.51 -36.31
CA ASP A 420 -13.82 -33.83 -35.69
C ASP A 420 -12.47 -34.15 -35.05
N GLY A 421 -12.48 -34.92 -33.97
CA GLY A 421 -11.27 -35.40 -33.32
C GLY A 421 -10.54 -34.36 -32.43
N VAL A 422 -11.13 -33.19 -32.19
CA VAL A 422 -10.54 -32.19 -31.27
C VAL A 422 -10.49 -32.75 -29.83
N ASN A 423 -9.28 -33.06 -29.33
CA ASN A 423 -9.05 -33.63 -27.99
C ASN A 423 -8.29 -32.65 -27.06
N ILE A 424 -8.80 -31.41 -26.94
CA ILE A 424 -8.21 -30.39 -26.03
C ILE A 424 -8.94 -30.45 -24.69
N ARG A 425 -8.17 -30.66 -23.59
CA ARG A 425 -8.71 -30.85 -22.24
C ARG A 425 -8.99 -29.49 -21.58
N LEU A 426 -10.21 -28.96 -21.71
CA LEU A 426 -10.67 -27.72 -21.07
C LEU A 426 -11.55 -27.95 -19.81
N GLY A 427 -11.51 -29.15 -19.24
CA GLY A 427 -12.28 -29.55 -18.09
C GLY A 427 -13.36 -30.60 -18.41
N ARG A 428 -13.55 -31.61 -17.53
CA ARG A 428 -14.41 -32.77 -17.73
C ARG A 428 -15.87 -32.39 -18.10
N ALA A 429 -16.45 -31.48 -17.31
CA ALA A 429 -17.84 -31.10 -17.50
C ALA A 429 -18.14 -30.34 -18.82
N TRP A 430 -17.14 -29.66 -19.42
CA TRP A 430 -17.26 -29.06 -20.75
C TRP A 430 -17.02 -30.06 -21.84
N ARG A 431 -16.16 -31.06 -21.65
CA ARG A 431 -15.94 -32.16 -22.60
C ARG A 431 -17.24 -32.94 -22.84
N GLU A 432 -17.91 -33.36 -21.75
CA GLU A 432 -19.20 -34.05 -21.82
C GLU A 432 -20.24 -33.22 -22.59
N ALA A 433 -20.26 -31.89 -22.42
CA ALA A 433 -21.16 -31.02 -23.16
C ALA A 433 -20.77 -30.88 -24.64
N ILE A 434 -19.48 -30.80 -24.95
CA ILE A 434 -18.99 -30.71 -26.35
C ILE A 434 -19.28 -32.02 -27.10
N ASP A 435 -19.06 -33.17 -26.48
CA ASP A 435 -19.28 -34.50 -27.10
C ASP A 435 -20.78 -34.79 -27.34
N GLY A 436 -21.67 -34.23 -26.51
CA GLY A 436 -23.14 -34.40 -26.62
C GLY A 436 -23.84 -33.43 -27.54
N TYR A 437 -23.16 -32.46 -28.17
CA TYR A 437 -23.77 -31.49 -29.06
C TYR A 437 -23.42 -31.74 -30.55
N ASP A 438 -24.29 -31.24 -31.46
CA ASP A 438 -23.94 -31.07 -32.86
C ASP A 438 -22.72 -30.13 -32.99
N ARG A 439 -22.02 -30.18 -34.14
CA ARG A 439 -20.76 -29.46 -34.36
C ARG A 439 -20.88 -27.94 -34.19
N LEU A 440 -22.05 -27.35 -34.44
CA LEU A 440 -22.28 -25.93 -34.25
C LEU A 440 -22.38 -25.57 -32.75
N ARG A 441 -23.17 -26.35 -31.99
CA ARG A 441 -23.29 -26.15 -30.53
C ARG A 441 -22.02 -26.54 -29.80
N ALA A 442 -21.34 -27.59 -30.24
CA ALA A 442 -20.03 -28.01 -29.75
C ALA A 442 -18.99 -26.89 -29.89
N MET A 443 -18.99 -26.16 -31.02
CA MET A 443 -18.12 -24.99 -31.21
C MET A 443 -18.40 -23.91 -30.17
N VAL A 444 -19.69 -23.59 -29.92
CA VAL A 444 -20.02 -22.56 -28.87
C VAL A 444 -19.65 -23.03 -27.47
N ALA A 445 -19.85 -24.33 -27.18
CA ALA A 445 -19.43 -24.92 -25.90
C ALA A 445 -17.90 -24.85 -25.75
N PHE A 446 -17.14 -25.10 -26.79
CA PHE A 446 -15.68 -24.99 -26.81
C PHE A 446 -15.19 -23.54 -26.63
N GLU A 447 -15.86 -22.55 -27.26
CA GLU A 447 -15.59 -21.12 -27.06
C GLU A 447 -15.77 -20.71 -25.61
N TRP A 448 -16.87 -21.11 -24.96
CA TRP A 448 -17.06 -20.83 -23.50
C TRP A 448 -16.09 -21.59 -22.62
N ALA A 449 -15.83 -22.88 -22.94
CA ALA A 449 -14.83 -23.66 -22.19
C ALA A 449 -13.44 -23.00 -22.21
N THR A 450 -13.05 -22.48 -23.39
CA THR A 450 -11.78 -21.75 -23.57
C THR A 450 -11.74 -20.47 -22.73
N LEU A 451 -12.82 -19.66 -22.71
CA LEU A 451 -12.91 -18.46 -21.89
C LEU A 451 -12.81 -18.76 -20.38
N PHE A 452 -13.49 -19.82 -19.93
CA PHE A 452 -13.42 -20.24 -18.52
C PHE A 452 -12.03 -20.71 -18.14
N ALA A 453 -11.42 -21.56 -18.97
CA ALA A 453 -10.08 -22.08 -18.75
C ALA A 453 -9.03 -20.96 -18.79
N LEU A 454 -9.12 -20.05 -19.77
CA LEU A 454 -8.23 -18.88 -19.88
C LEU A 454 -8.30 -17.98 -18.63
N ARG A 455 -9.52 -17.71 -18.14
CA ARG A 455 -9.68 -16.93 -16.91
C ARG A 455 -8.96 -17.56 -15.72
N VAL A 456 -9.03 -18.89 -15.58
CA VAL A 456 -8.34 -19.62 -14.50
C VAL A 456 -6.82 -19.60 -14.72
N ALA A 457 -6.37 -19.89 -15.94
CA ALA A 457 -4.98 -19.94 -16.32
C ALA A 457 -4.26 -18.59 -16.20
N LEU A 458 -4.92 -17.48 -16.51
CA LEU A 458 -4.41 -16.12 -16.27
C LEU A 458 -4.29 -15.81 -14.76
N ARG A 459 -5.21 -16.33 -13.96
CA ARG A 459 -5.19 -16.08 -12.51
C ARG A 459 -4.04 -16.82 -11.82
N ASN A 460 -3.79 -18.09 -12.18
CA ASN A 460 -2.71 -18.88 -11.58
C ASN A 460 -1.36 -18.71 -12.31
N GLY A 461 -1.36 -17.98 -13.44
CA GLY A 461 -0.17 -17.68 -14.23
C GLY A 461 0.36 -18.83 -15.08
N SER A 462 -0.40 -19.92 -15.23
CA SER A 462 -0.03 -21.00 -16.17
C SER A 462 -0.11 -20.56 -17.64
N VAL A 463 -0.90 -19.51 -17.93
CA VAL A 463 -0.89 -18.78 -19.19
C VAL A 463 -0.63 -17.30 -18.90
N PHE A 464 0.24 -16.69 -19.67
CA PHE A 464 0.73 -15.32 -19.43
C PHE A 464 0.95 -14.57 -20.75
N ILE A 465 1.22 -13.27 -20.63
CA ILE A 465 1.69 -12.40 -21.73
C ILE A 465 2.86 -11.59 -21.18
N ASP A 466 4.05 -11.73 -21.75
CA ASP A 466 5.28 -11.10 -21.23
C ASP A 466 5.28 -9.56 -21.24
N HIS A 467 4.56 -8.94 -22.19
CA HIS A 467 4.35 -7.50 -22.18
C HIS A 467 3.14 -7.08 -21.34
N SER A 468 3.09 -7.53 -20.11
CA SER A 468 2.10 -7.21 -19.07
C SER A 468 2.82 -6.96 -17.76
N PHE A 469 2.31 -6.08 -16.92
CA PHE A 469 2.81 -5.95 -15.55
C PHE A 469 2.20 -6.99 -14.61
N SER A 470 0.90 -7.28 -14.79
CA SER A 470 0.12 -8.13 -13.88
C SER A 470 0.01 -9.58 -14.33
N PHE A 471 0.13 -9.86 -15.64
CA PHE A 471 -0.08 -11.18 -16.24
C PHE A 471 1.17 -11.72 -16.95
N ARG A 472 2.36 -11.27 -16.59
CA ARG A 472 3.65 -11.78 -17.06
C ARG A 472 3.97 -13.16 -16.47
N SER A 473 4.98 -13.84 -16.98
CA SER A 473 5.44 -15.15 -16.48
C SER A 473 5.90 -15.09 -15.02
N GLN A 474 5.86 -16.23 -14.35
CA GLN A 474 6.36 -16.34 -12.96
C GLN A 474 7.87 -16.06 -12.88
N SER A 475 8.61 -16.49 -13.90
CA SER A 475 10.07 -16.27 -14.00
C SER A 475 10.43 -14.78 -14.06
N HIS A 476 9.63 -13.95 -14.74
CA HIS A 476 9.81 -12.49 -14.79
C HIS A 476 9.29 -11.75 -13.54
N MET A 477 8.47 -12.39 -12.73
CA MET A 477 7.93 -11.81 -11.50
C MET A 477 8.86 -12.00 -10.31
N LEU A 478 9.59 -13.12 -10.26
CA LEU A 478 10.51 -13.45 -9.18
C LEU A 478 11.96 -13.07 -9.53
N ILE A 479 12.84 -13.09 -8.54
CA ILE A 479 14.29 -13.06 -8.76
C ILE A 479 14.62 -14.18 -9.77
N SER A 480 15.35 -13.86 -10.86
CA SER A 480 15.65 -14.84 -11.89
C SER A 480 16.43 -16.06 -11.34
N ALA A 481 16.29 -17.22 -11.95
CA ALA A 481 16.96 -18.44 -11.49
C ALA A 481 18.50 -18.27 -11.43
N GLU A 482 19.07 -17.51 -12.35
CA GLU A 482 20.51 -17.22 -12.38
C GLU A 482 20.93 -16.30 -11.22
N GLN A 483 20.19 -15.22 -10.99
CA GLN A 483 20.43 -14.30 -9.87
C GLN A 483 20.21 -14.99 -8.54
N TRP A 484 19.21 -15.88 -8.45
CA TRP A 484 18.95 -16.69 -7.26
C TRP A 484 20.14 -17.60 -6.94
N LYS A 485 20.64 -18.37 -7.92
CA LYS A 485 21.81 -19.24 -7.75
C LYS A 485 23.05 -18.45 -7.32
N ALA A 486 23.29 -17.29 -7.92
CA ALA A 486 24.46 -16.46 -7.63
C ALA A 486 24.45 -15.82 -6.24
N LYS A 487 23.27 -15.48 -5.68
CA LYS A 487 23.13 -14.74 -4.42
C LYS A 487 22.30 -15.45 -3.36
N ARG A 488 22.08 -16.76 -3.53
CA ARG A 488 21.22 -17.59 -2.67
C ARG A 488 21.53 -17.39 -1.18
N ASN A 489 22.79 -17.57 -0.78
CA ASN A 489 23.20 -17.43 0.63
C ASN A 489 22.90 -16.04 1.21
N ASN A 490 23.08 -14.98 0.41
CA ASN A 490 22.78 -13.62 0.85
C ASN A 490 21.26 -13.42 1.08
N HIS A 491 20.42 -14.01 0.23
CA HIS A 491 18.97 -13.92 0.39
C HIS A 491 18.47 -14.66 1.63
N TYR A 492 19.00 -15.86 1.90
CA TYR A 492 18.71 -16.59 3.14
C TYR A 492 19.15 -15.80 4.37
N GLY A 493 20.36 -15.22 4.36
CA GLY A 493 20.86 -14.38 5.44
C GLY A 493 20.02 -13.13 5.68
N HIS A 494 19.56 -12.44 4.61
CA HIS A 494 18.68 -11.26 4.73
C HIS A 494 17.29 -11.58 5.26
N LEU A 495 16.79 -12.80 5.06
CA LEU A 495 15.53 -13.26 5.62
C LEU A 495 15.68 -13.87 7.03
N GLY A 496 16.90 -14.15 7.46
CA GLY A 496 17.16 -14.85 8.71
C GLY A 496 16.68 -16.31 8.70
N LEU A 497 16.59 -16.94 7.50
CA LEU A 497 16.10 -18.31 7.34
C LEU A 497 17.28 -19.30 7.14
N PRO A 498 17.19 -20.52 7.69
CA PRO A 498 18.17 -21.56 7.43
C PRO A 498 18.02 -22.14 6.01
N GLN A 499 19.12 -22.62 5.45
CA GLN A 499 19.09 -23.27 4.13
C GLN A 499 18.53 -24.68 4.19
N ASP A 500 18.76 -25.40 5.30
CA ASP A 500 18.14 -26.69 5.55
C ASP A 500 16.70 -26.50 6.09
N PRO A 501 15.68 -27.00 5.37
CA PRO A 501 14.30 -26.95 5.84
C PRO A 501 14.07 -27.66 7.18
N ASN A 502 14.89 -28.66 7.55
CA ASN A 502 14.76 -29.34 8.83
C ASN A 502 15.18 -28.46 10.01
N GLU A 503 16.19 -27.59 9.83
CA GLU A 503 16.57 -26.59 10.83
C GLU A 503 15.46 -25.55 11.03
N PHE A 504 14.66 -25.26 10.00
CA PHE A 504 13.49 -24.40 10.10
C PHE A 504 12.33 -25.10 10.79
N LEU A 505 12.07 -26.37 10.46
CA LEU A 505 10.92 -27.13 10.95
C LEU A 505 11.09 -27.58 12.41
N GLY A 506 12.30 -27.94 12.84
CA GLY A 506 12.57 -28.47 14.18
C GLY A 506 11.97 -27.61 15.29
N PRO A 507 12.35 -26.33 15.43
CA PRO A 507 11.81 -25.45 16.47
C PRO A 507 10.29 -25.24 16.38
N ILE A 508 9.71 -25.28 15.18
CA ILE A 508 8.26 -25.13 14.99
C ILE A 508 7.51 -26.37 15.51
N LEU A 509 8.04 -27.56 15.27
CA LEU A 509 7.43 -28.79 15.72
C LEU A 509 7.55 -28.93 17.24
N GLU A 510 8.66 -28.54 17.83
CA GLU A 510 8.83 -28.46 19.30
C GLU A 510 7.84 -27.45 19.91
N GLN A 511 7.70 -26.27 19.32
CA GLN A 511 6.72 -25.28 19.75
C GLN A 511 5.29 -25.82 19.65
N LEU A 512 4.96 -26.50 18.56
CA LEU A 512 3.64 -27.11 18.38
C LEU A 512 3.36 -28.16 19.45
N GLU A 513 4.34 -29.01 19.81
CA GLU A 513 4.22 -29.99 20.88
C GLU A 513 3.95 -29.35 22.24
N GLN A 514 4.73 -28.31 22.59
CA GLN A 514 4.52 -27.55 23.82
C GLN A 514 3.13 -26.91 23.86
N ARG A 515 2.65 -26.36 22.72
CA ARG A 515 1.32 -25.78 22.66
C ARG A 515 0.19 -26.81 22.76
N LEU A 516 0.35 -28.00 22.16
CA LEU A 516 -0.62 -29.08 22.30
C LEU A 516 -0.72 -29.55 23.76
N ALA A 517 0.39 -29.63 24.49
CA ALA A 517 0.39 -29.94 25.91
C ALA A 517 -0.34 -28.84 26.72
N LEU A 518 -0.09 -27.55 26.47
CA LEU A 518 -0.79 -26.44 27.11
C LEU A 518 -2.32 -26.49 26.87
N LEU A 519 -2.74 -26.84 25.66
CA LEU A 519 -4.17 -27.00 25.37
C LEU A 519 -4.77 -28.19 26.07
N ASP A 520 -4.07 -29.34 26.17
CA ASP A 520 -4.54 -30.51 26.92
C ASP A 520 -4.67 -30.19 28.39
N ASP A 521 -3.70 -29.51 28.99
CA ASP A 521 -3.76 -29.02 30.38
C ASP A 521 -4.96 -28.10 30.60
N ALA A 522 -5.26 -27.20 29.67
CA ALA A 522 -6.43 -26.31 29.73
C ALA A 522 -7.75 -27.09 29.63
N VAL A 523 -7.77 -28.22 28.94
CA VAL A 523 -8.93 -29.13 28.90
C VAL A 523 -9.04 -29.93 30.21
N VAL A 524 -7.93 -30.41 30.76
CA VAL A 524 -7.89 -31.16 32.03
C VAL A 524 -8.38 -30.32 33.19
N ASN A 525 -7.95 -29.08 33.30
CA ASN A 525 -8.34 -28.16 34.36
C ASN A 525 -9.73 -27.49 34.14
N GLY A 526 -10.43 -27.82 33.04
CA GLY A 526 -11.78 -27.35 32.76
C GLY A 526 -11.89 -25.94 32.22
N SER A 527 -10.75 -25.26 31.91
CA SER A 527 -10.75 -23.89 31.34
C SER A 527 -11.29 -23.86 29.91
N ILE A 528 -11.14 -24.96 29.17
CA ILE A 528 -11.59 -25.13 27.79
C ILE A 528 -12.29 -26.48 27.67
N ARG A 529 -13.44 -26.52 27.01
CA ARG A 529 -14.13 -27.75 26.68
C ARG A 529 -13.89 -28.15 25.24
N VAL A 530 -13.46 -29.39 25.02
CA VAL A 530 -13.21 -29.94 23.68
C VAL A 530 -13.98 -31.23 23.52
N ASP A 531 -14.76 -31.36 22.47
CA ASP A 531 -15.39 -32.57 21.98
C ASP A 531 -15.06 -32.82 20.52
N THR A 532 -16.01 -32.65 19.61
CA THR A 532 -15.79 -32.56 18.15
C THR A 532 -15.44 -31.13 17.71
N ALA A 533 -15.55 -30.17 18.64
CA ALA A 533 -15.26 -28.75 18.44
C ALA A 533 -14.60 -28.16 19.70
N VAL A 534 -13.94 -27.02 19.55
CA VAL A 534 -13.42 -26.24 20.69
C VAL A 534 -14.50 -25.28 21.15
N HIS A 535 -14.86 -25.35 22.42
CA HIS A 535 -15.83 -24.45 23.04
C HIS A 535 -15.10 -23.43 23.90
N LEU A 536 -15.19 -22.18 23.51
CA LEU A 536 -14.67 -21.03 24.26
C LEU A 536 -15.83 -20.21 24.79
N ASP A 537 -15.69 -19.76 26.01
CA ASP A 537 -16.59 -18.76 26.55
C ASP A 537 -16.41 -17.44 25.76
N PRO A 538 -17.51 -16.70 25.50
CA PRO A 538 -17.42 -15.38 24.95
C PRO A 538 -16.51 -14.51 25.81
N MET A 539 -15.70 -13.64 25.16
CA MET A 539 -14.95 -12.66 25.94
C MET A 539 -15.92 -11.79 26.72
N ALA A 540 -15.71 -11.68 28.02
CA ALA A 540 -16.47 -10.75 28.84
C ALA A 540 -16.32 -9.32 28.30
N ALA A 541 -17.42 -8.58 28.24
CA ALA A 541 -17.35 -7.16 28.01
C ALA A 541 -16.47 -6.52 29.09
N GLN A 542 -15.60 -5.59 28.74
CA GLN A 542 -14.88 -4.84 29.77
C GLN A 542 -15.86 -4.07 30.61
N ASP A 543 -15.72 -4.20 31.94
CA ASP A 543 -16.53 -3.42 32.85
C ASP A 543 -16.33 -1.91 32.61
N PRO A 544 -17.43 -1.13 32.69
CA PRO A 544 -17.31 0.33 32.66
C PRO A 544 -16.31 0.81 33.73
N ASP A 545 -15.41 1.67 33.35
CA ASP A 545 -14.50 2.31 34.30
C ASP A 545 -14.89 3.81 34.46
N PRO A 546 -15.69 4.13 35.51
CA PRO A 546 -16.14 5.49 35.71
C PRO A 546 -15.00 6.50 35.88
N GLN A 547 -13.84 6.07 36.39
CA GLN A 547 -12.68 6.92 36.58
C GLN A 547 -12.01 7.25 35.23
N ALA A 548 -11.89 6.23 34.36
CA ALA A 548 -11.39 6.46 33.00
C ALA A 548 -12.34 7.34 32.17
N ASP A 549 -13.66 7.18 32.34
CA ASP A 549 -14.66 8.01 31.66
C ASP A 549 -14.67 9.45 32.21
N GLN A 550 -14.43 9.64 33.51
CA GLN A 550 -14.27 10.96 34.10
C GLN A 550 -12.99 11.63 33.62
N LEU A 551 -11.87 10.89 33.60
CA LEU A 551 -10.58 11.37 33.11
C LEU A 551 -10.70 11.77 31.62
N ARG A 552 -11.33 10.95 30.82
CA ARG A 552 -11.60 11.24 29.40
C ARG A 552 -12.38 12.54 29.24
N ARG A 553 -13.43 12.75 30.01
CA ARG A 553 -14.19 14.01 29.98
C ARG A 553 -13.32 15.20 30.37
N GLN A 554 -12.55 15.13 31.47
CA GLN A 554 -11.66 16.19 31.91
C GLN A 554 -10.62 16.57 30.86
N ILE A 555 -10.02 15.58 30.16
CA ILE A 555 -9.05 15.81 29.10
C ILE A 555 -9.71 16.51 27.90
N PHE A 556 -10.89 16.05 27.45
CA PHE A 556 -11.52 16.60 26.27
C PHE A 556 -12.30 17.90 26.51
N GLU A 557 -12.75 18.17 27.75
CA GLU A 557 -13.28 19.49 28.17
C GLU A 557 -12.17 20.56 28.16
N ALA A 558 -10.95 20.18 28.47
CA ALA A 558 -9.77 21.05 28.38
C ALA A 558 -9.25 21.22 26.93
N HIS A 559 -9.79 20.46 25.98
CA HIS A 559 -9.34 20.46 24.58
C HIS A 559 -9.86 21.73 23.87
N PRO A 560 -9.02 22.52 23.20
CA PRO A 560 -9.48 23.71 22.52
C PRO A 560 -10.37 23.35 21.30
N PRO A 561 -11.38 24.14 20.96
CA PRO A 561 -12.06 23.99 19.69
C PRO A 561 -11.07 24.27 18.56
N GLY A 562 -11.07 23.42 17.50
CA GLY A 562 -10.09 23.49 16.43
C GLY A 562 -10.69 23.78 15.07
N GLN A 563 -10.00 24.60 14.28
CA GLN A 563 -10.22 24.71 12.85
C GLN A 563 -9.18 23.86 12.12
N PHE A 564 -9.59 23.01 11.20
CA PHE A 564 -8.67 22.07 10.54
C PHE A 564 -7.44 22.74 9.87
N PRO A 565 -7.56 23.91 9.22
CA PRO A 565 -6.40 24.65 8.74
C PRO A 565 -5.40 25.08 9.83
N GLU A 566 -5.89 25.46 11.01
CA GLU A 566 -5.04 25.83 12.15
C GLU A 566 -4.32 24.61 12.71
N ILE A 567 -5.02 23.48 12.81
CA ILE A 567 -4.45 22.19 13.20
C ILE A 567 -3.29 21.79 12.27
N ILE A 568 -3.48 21.91 10.96
CA ILE A 568 -2.44 21.65 9.96
C ILE A 568 -1.22 22.55 10.20
N LEU A 569 -1.44 23.84 10.42
CA LEU A 569 -0.37 24.81 10.68
C LEU A 569 0.36 24.55 12.01
N GLU A 570 -0.36 24.24 13.08
CA GLU A 570 0.23 23.95 14.39
C GLU A 570 1.15 22.74 14.30
N ILE A 571 0.69 21.64 13.71
CA ILE A 571 1.50 20.45 13.57
C ILE A 571 2.65 20.65 12.57
N ASP A 572 2.46 21.39 11.48
CA ASP A 572 3.56 21.74 10.59
C ASP A 572 4.63 22.60 11.29
N SER A 573 4.20 23.50 12.16
CA SER A 573 5.13 24.32 12.95
C SER A 573 6.02 23.49 13.91
N ALA A 574 5.52 22.35 14.36
CA ALA A 574 6.26 21.41 15.20
C ALA A 574 7.12 20.44 14.39
N THR A 575 6.58 19.88 13.31
CA THR A 575 7.21 18.79 12.54
C THR A 575 7.90 19.25 11.25
N ARG A 576 7.53 20.41 10.72
CA ARG A 576 7.96 20.91 9.41
C ARG A 576 7.73 19.90 8.28
N PHE A 577 6.62 19.16 8.33
CA PHE A 577 6.30 18.16 7.30
C PHE A 577 6.18 18.79 5.91
N SER A 578 5.79 20.06 5.79
CA SER A 578 5.77 20.80 4.53
C SER A 578 7.18 20.93 3.91
N TRP A 579 8.22 21.05 4.72
CA TRP A 579 9.61 21.06 4.24
C TRP A 579 10.04 19.69 3.73
N THR A 580 9.58 18.62 4.39
CA THR A 580 9.77 17.24 3.92
C THR A 580 9.13 17.04 2.56
N LEU A 581 7.89 17.50 2.36
CA LEU A 581 7.18 17.44 1.08
C LEU A 581 7.85 18.24 -0.03
N LEU A 582 8.38 19.42 0.28
CA LEU A 582 9.07 20.27 -0.70
C LEU A 582 10.53 19.88 -0.91
N GLY A 583 11.13 19.11 0.02
CA GLY A 583 12.57 18.85 0.08
C GLY A 583 13.40 20.07 0.47
N ARG A 584 12.76 21.13 0.95
CA ARG A 584 13.35 22.42 1.34
C ARG A 584 12.35 23.27 2.10
N GLU A 585 12.83 24.34 2.72
CA GLU A 585 11.98 25.42 3.23
C GLU A 585 11.09 26.00 2.11
N PRO A 586 9.79 26.30 2.36
CA PRO A 586 8.93 27.03 1.43
C PRO A 586 9.52 28.43 1.10
N ARG A 587 9.41 28.83 -0.18
CA ARG A 587 9.96 30.11 -0.65
C ARG A 587 9.06 31.31 -0.42
N SER A 588 7.78 31.05 -0.18
CA SER A 588 6.79 32.10 0.07
C SER A 588 5.62 31.55 0.86
N ARG A 589 4.83 32.47 1.47
CA ARG A 589 3.53 32.14 2.06
C ARG A 589 2.62 31.45 1.03
N THR A 590 2.58 31.95 -0.20
CA THR A 590 1.77 31.37 -1.27
C THR A 590 2.18 29.94 -1.60
N GLU A 591 3.50 29.63 -1.66
CA GLU A 591 3.95 28.25 -1.89
C GLU A 591 3.51 27.31 -0.75
N LEU A 592 3.55 27.77 0.48
CA LEU A 592 3.07 27.01 1.64
C LEU A 592 1.56 26.75 1.55
N LEU A 593 0.76 27.75 1.22
CA LEU A 593 -0.68 27.59 1.00
C LEU A 593 -1.00 26.65 -0.18
N MET A 594 -0.17 26.64 -1.23
CA MET A 594 -0.31 25.67 -2.32
C MET A 594 -0.06 24.23 -1.83
N VAL A 595 0.91 24.01 -0.93
CA VAL A 595 1.17 22.68 -0.33
C VAL A 595 -0.05 22.20 0.46
N TYR A 596 -0.56 23.01 1.38
CA TYR A 596 -1.74 22.65 2.19
C TYR A 596 -2.98 22.42 1.33
N SER A 597 -3.22 23.31 0.36
CA SER A 597 -4.33 23.17 -0.59
C SER A 597 -4.23 21.89 -1.41
N ALA A 598 -3.03 21.49 -1.82
CA ALA A 598 -2.82 20.25 -2.59
C ALA A 598 -3.03 18.99 -1.73
N ILE A 599 -2.59 18.99 -0.47
CA ILE A 599 -2.83 17.88 0.48
C ILE A 599 -4.33 17.73 0.72
N LEU A 600 -5.04 18.83 0.96
CA LEU A 600 -6.49 18.82 1.16
C LEU A 600 -7.23 18.35 -0.10
N ALA A 601 -6.81 18.78 -1.30
CA ALA A 601 -7.41 18.35 -2.57
C ALA A 601 -7.17 16.85 -2.87
N HIS A 602 -6.09 16.25 -2.36
CA HIS A 602 -5.88 14.81 -2.45
C HIS A 602 -6.65 14.04 -1.37
N GLY A 603 -6.56 14.46 -0.11
CA GLY A 603 -7.05 13.69 1.03
C GLY A 603 -8.54 13.88 1.35
N THR A 604 -9.21 14.88 0.79
CA THR A 604 -10.65 15.13 0.99
C THR A 604 -11.46 14.96 -0.29
N SER A 605 -12.78 15.10 -0.22
CA SER A 605 -13.66 15.11 -1.40
C SER A 605 -13.66 16.45 -2.15
N LEU A 606 -12.94 17.46 -1.65
CA LEU A 606 -12.89 18.78 -2.25
C LEU A 606 -11.99 18.78 -3.49
N THR A 607 -12.45 19.44 -4.55
CA THR A 607 -11.64 19.66 -5.76
C THR A 607 -10.69 20.85 -5.59
N ALA A 608 -9.68 20.95 -6.44
CA ALA A 608 -8.80 22.13 -6.49
C ALA A 608 -9.58 23.44 -6.71
N ALA A 609 -10.71 23.39 -7.43
CA ALA A 609 -11.57 24.55 -7.64
C ALA A 609 -12.36 24.94 -6.38
N ASP A 610 -12.82 23.95 -5.60
CA ASP A 610 -13.51 24.20 -4.33
C ASP A 610 -12.56 24.86 -3.33
N ILE A 611 -11.34 24.35 -3.21
CA ILE A 611 -10.33 24.89 -2.30
C ILE A 611 -9.87 26.28 -2.73
N SER A 612 -9.69 26.53 -4.03
CA SER A 612 -9.32 27.86 -4.53
C SER A 612 -10.37 28.93 -4.20
N ARG A 613 -11.66 28.56 -4.09
CA ARG A 613 -12.71 29.48 -3.62
C ARG A 613 -12.62 29.79 -2.13
N MET A 614 -12.11 28.87 -1.34
CA MET A 614 -11.92 29.02 0.10
C MET A 614 -10.58 29.67 0.47
N VAL A 615 -9.57 29.55 -0.40
CA VAL A 615 -8.22 30.14 -0.24
C VAL A 615 -7.91 31.01 -1.47
N PRO A 616 -8.43 32.26 -1.52
CA PRO A 616 -8.33 33.11 -2.71
C PRO A 616 -6.90 33.47 -3.15
N GLU A 617 -5.94 33.37 -2.24
CA GLU A 617 -4.53 33.64 -2.52
C GLU A 617 -3.89 32.60 -3.48
N VAL A 618 -4.58 31.47 -3.73
CA VAL A 618 -4.05 30.38 -4.56
C VAL A 618 -5.03 30.03 -5.67
N SER A 619 -4.58 30.14 -6.92
CA SER A 619 -5.41 29.77 -8.07
C SER A 619 -5.60 28.26 -8.21
N THR A 620 -6.73 27.86 -8.81
CA THR A 620 -7.03 26.46 -9.10
C THR A 620 -5.90 25.75 -9.87
N GLU A 621 -5.28 26.43 -10.83
CA GLU A 621 -4.18 25.85 -11.61
C GLU A 621 -2.91 25.70 -10.77
N ALA A 622 -2.60 26.64 -9.88
CA ALA A 622 -1.48 26.54 -8.95
C ALA A 622 -1.65 25.32 -8.01
N ILE A 623 -2.87 25.11 -7.49
CA ILE A 623 -3.20 23.93 -6.69
C ILE A 623 -2.99 22.65 -7.51
N ARG A 624 -3.51 22.56 -8.75
CA ARG A 624 -3.32 21.40 -9.62
C ARG A 624 -1.85 21.10 -9.92
N GLN A 625 -1.03 22.11 -10.14
CA GLN A 625 0.41 21.95 -10.36
C GLN A 625 1.10 21.41 -9.09
N MET A 626 0.73 21.92 -7.92
CA MET A 626 1.25 21.40 -6.65
C MET A 626 0.76 19.97 -6.39
N MET A 627 -0.51 19.64 -6.68
CA MET A 627 -1.03 18.26 -6.60
C MET A 627 -0.21 17.29 -7.48
N LYS A 628 0.11 17.69 -8.72
CA LYS A 628 0.98 16.86 -9.59
C LYS A 628 2.38 16.66 -9.00
N ARG A 629 2.93 17.68 -8.35
CA ARG A 629 4.24 17.60 -7.67
C ARG A 629 4.20 16.71 -6.45
N LEU A 630 3.12 16.74 -5.68
CA LEU A 630 2.90 15.95 -4.46
C LEU A 630 2.20 14.61 -4.73
N ALA A 631 1.98 14.21 -5.98
CA ALA A 631 1.36 12.93 -6.33
C ALA A 631 2.27 11.71 -6.04
N ASP A 632 3.52 11.92 -5.64
CA ASP A 632 4.39 10.86 -5.16
C ASP A 632 3.97 10.41 -3.75
N GLU A 633 3.39 9.23 -3.67
CA GLU A 633 2.91 8.62 -2.42
C GLU A 633 4.01 8.48 -1.36
N ARG A 634 5.27 8.31 -1.75
CA ARG A 634 6.40 8.15 -0.82
C ARG A 634 6.70 9.45 -0.10
N MET A 635 6.65 10.59 -0.80
CA MET A 635 6.84 11.89 -0.16
C MET A 635 5.75 12.15 0.88
N LEU A 636 4.49 11.83 0.54
CA LEU A 636 3.36 11.94 1.45
C LEU A 636 3.52 11.01 2.66
N ARG A 637 3.95 9.76 2.45
CA ARG A 637 4.24 8.81 3.55
C ARG A 637 5.39 9.29 4.43
N THR A 638 6.49 9.77 3.85
CA THR A 638 7.61 10.31 4.64
C THR A 638 7.19 11.49 5.51
N ALA A 639 6.30 12.36 5.00
CA ALA A 639 5.71 13.44 5.78
C ALA A 639 4.78 12.91 6.88
N ALA A 640 3.97 11.88 6.57
CA ALA A 640 3.09 11.22 7.54
C ALA A 640 3.90 10.51 8.64
N ASP A 641 5.03 9.87 8.29
CA ASP A 641 5.94 9.24 9.26
C ASP A 641 6.56 10.27 10.21
N ALA A 642 6.94 11.46 9.70
CA ALA A 642 7.46 12.53 10.56
C ALA A 642 6.43 13.03 11.58
N VAL A 643 5.15 13.12 11.17
CA VAL A 643 4.04 13.47 12.07
C VAL A 643 3.77 12.36 13.07
N LEU A 644 3.80 11.10 12.62
CA LEU A 644 3.61 9.91 13.45
C LEU A 644 4.70 9.78 14.54
N GLU A 645 5.96 9.99 14.17
CA GLU A 645 7.08 9.98 15.13
C GLU A 645 6.94 11.10 16.17
N PHE A 646 6.59 12.31 15.73
CA PHE A 646 6.30 13.43 16.63
C PHE A 646 5.16 13.07 17.61
N MET A 647 4.10 12.44 17.15
CA MET A 647 3.01 11.98 18.01
C MET A 647 3.52 11.01 19.09
N HIS A 648 4.39 10.08 18.72
CA HIS A 648 4.93 9.06 19.63
C HIS A 648 6.02 9.56 20.59
N GLU A 649 6.58 10.74 20.38
CA GLU A 649 7.51 11.38 21.35
C GLU A 649 6.80 11.90 22.61
N HIS A 650 5.47 12.08 22.55
CA HIS A 650 4.69 12.47 23.72
C HIS A 650 4.61 11.31 24.73
N PRO A 651 4.89 11.54 26.02
CA PRO A 651 4.88 10.50 27.06
C PRO A 651 3.58 9.68 27.10
N ILE A 652 2.43 10.31 26.89
CA ILE A 652 1.11 9.63 26.87
C ILE A 652 1.07 8.48 25.86
N ALA A 653 1.75 8.60 24.74
CA ALA A 653 1.75 7.58 23.69
C ALA A 653 2.38 6.25 24.14
N ALA A 654 3.29 6.27 25.11
CA ALA A 654 3.91 5.08 25.66
C ALA A 654 2.92 4.18 26.44
N HIS A 655 1.81 4.77 26.91
CA HIS A 655 0.79 4.05 27.68
C HIS A 655 -0.25 3.34 26.83
N TRP A 656 -0.36 3.64 25.53
CA TRP A 656 -1.48 3.17 24.68
C TRP A 656 -1.40 1.70 24.28
N GLY A 657 -0.23 1.13 24.11
CA GLY A 657 -0.10 -0.23 23.65
C GLY A 657 1.33 -0.67 23.35
N ARG A 658 1.44 -1.79 22.64
CA ARG A 658 2.72 -2.41 22.28
C ARG A 658 3.32 -1.72 21.05
N ALA A 659 4.65 -1.64 21.00
CA ALA A 659 5.38 -1.08 19.86
C ALA A 659 5.47 -2.04 18.66
N ASP A 660 5.42 -3.35 18.93
CA ASP A 660 5.61 -4.44 17.98
C ASP A 660 4.31 -5.07 17.46
N LEU A 661 3.16 -4.58 17.93
CA LEU A 661 1.82 -4.98 17.47
C LEU A 661 1.23 -3.89 16.57
N ALA A 662 0.63 -4.34 15.48
CA ALA A 662 -0.14 -3.50 14.58
C ALA A 662 -1.42 -4.20 14.14
N SER A 663 -2.35 -3.43 13.58
CA SER A 663 -3.53 -3.96 12.90
C SER A 663 -3.63 -3.45 11.48
N SER A 664 -4.29 -4.21 10.61
CA SER A 664 -4.61 -3.73 9.28
C SER A 664 -6.01 -4.14 8.84
N ASP A 665 -6.69 -3.19 8.22
CA ASP A 665 -8.05 -3.39 7.73
C ASP A 665 -8.35 -2.46 6.55
N MET A 666 -9.49 -2.71 5.90
CA MET A 666 -9.95 -2.00 4.72
C MET A 666 -11.13 -1.08 5.02
N MET A 667 -10.96 0.18 4.67
CA MET A 667 -12.06 1.13 4.59
C MET A 667 -12.51 1.31 3.14
N SER A 668 -13.82 1.46 2.89
CA SER A 668 -14.35 1.81 1.56
C SER A 668 -14.59 3.31 1.45
N LEU A 669 -14.13 3.93 0.36
CA LEU A 669 -14.47 5.29 -0.04
C LEU A 669 -15.37 5.28 -1.28
N GLU A 670 -16.44 6.03 -1.23
CA GLU A 670 -17.42 6.11 -2.32
C GLU A 670 -16.83 6.81 -3.56
N THR A 671 -17.21 6.34 -4.73
CA THR A 671 -16.93 6.96 -6.03
C THR A 671 -18.09 6.76 -6.99
N THR A 672 -17.94 7.08 -8.25
CA THR A 672 -19.00 6.89 -9.25
C THR A 672 -18.94 5.51 -9.90
N ARG A 673 -20.10 4.97 -10.32
CA ARG A 673 -20.20 3.70 -11.06
C ARG A 673 -19.47 3.72 -12.41
N THR A 674 -19.11 4.88 -12.90
CA THR A 674 -18.37 5.04 -14.16
C THR A 674 -16.88 4.72 -14.01
N ILE A 675 -16.35 4.59 -12.80
CA ILE A 675 -14.95 4.23 -12.58
C ILE A 675 -14.79 2.71 -12.75
N TRP A 676 -13.97 2.32 -13.69
CA TRP A 676 -13.78 0.89 -14.02
C TRP A 676 -13.17 0.06 -12.86
N ARG A 677 -12.43 0.67 -11.96
CA ARG A 677 -11.86 0.02 -10.76
C ARG A 677 -12.84 -0.09 -9.59
N ALA A 678 -13.91 0.69 -9.59
CA ALA A 678 -14.91 0.66 -8.53
C ALA A 678 -15.65 -0.68 -8.46
N ARG A 679 -16.01 -1.07 -7.26
CA ARG A 679 -16.87 -2.24 -6.97
C ARG A 679 -18.03 -1.80 -6.10
N ALA A 680 -19.12 -2.56 -6.18
CA ALA A 680 -20.22 -2.38 -5.24
C ALA A 680 -19.74 -2.76 -3.82
N ASP A 681 -19.89 -1.83 -2.89
CA ASP A 681 -19.70 -2.12 -1.46
C ASP A 681 -20.87 -2.99 -0.98
N PRO A 682 -20.63 -4.19 -0.45
CA PRO A 682 -21.69 -5.09 0.00
C PRO A 682 -22.57 -4.49 1.12
N ARG A 683 -22.00 -3.65 1.98
CA ARG A 683 -22.70 -3.03 3.12
C ARG A 683 -23.50 -1.79 2.70
N ARG A 684 -22.89 -0.91 1.88
CA ARG A 684 -23.46 0.40 1.49
C ARG A 684 -24.19 0.39 0.16
N ARG A 685 -23.99 -0.65 -0.67
CA ARG A 685 -24.51 -0.78 -2.04
C ARG A 685 -24.09 0.36 -2.98
N THR A 686 -23.07 1.13 -2.62
CA THR A 686 -22.48 2.20 -3.44
C THR A 686 -21.26 1.69 -4.21
N ALA A 687 -20.93 2.38 -5.31
CA ALA A 687 -19.68 2.11 -6.02
C ALA A 687 -18.52 2.70 -5.23
N SER A 688 -17.56 1.87 -4.82
CA SER A 688 -16.50 2.25 -3.90
C SER A 688 -15.14 1.66 -4.30
N ILE A 689 -14.08 2.25 -3.75
CA ILE A 689 -12.70 1.78 -3.83
C ILE A 689 -12.24 1.51 -2.40
N GLY A 690 -11.49 0.43 -2.19
CA GLY A 690 -10.91 0.09 -0.90
C GLY A 690 -9.65 0.91 -0.62
N MET A 691 -9.52 1.42 0.59
CA MET A 691 -8.29 1.96 1.16
C MET A 691 -7.87 1.04 2.30
N TYR A 692 -6.70 0.42 2.16
CA TYR A 692 -6.17 -0.51 3.14
C TYR A 692 -5.14 0.19 3.99
N THR A 693 -5.35 0.25 5.30
CA THR A 693 -4.51 0.99 6.24
C THR A 693 -3.90 0.06 7.28
N HIS A 694 -2.69 0.38 7.71
CA HIS A 694 -1.98 -0.29 8.78
C HIS A 694 -1.81 0.68 9.95
N VAL A 695 -2.34 0.31 11.10
CA VAL A 695 -2.41 1.14 12.31
C VAL A 695 -1.58 0.49 13.41
N LEU A 696 -0.71 1.27 14.05
CA LEU A 696 0.07 0.81 15.21
C LEU A 696 -0.82 0.62 16.44
N ASP A 697 -0.47 -0.29 17.31
CA ASP A 697 -1.16 -0.46 18.61
C ASP A 697 -1.00 0.77 19.51
N ARG A 698 -0.03 1.64 19.24
CA ARG A 698 0.13 2.97 19.83
C ARG A 698 -0.54 4.10 19.06
N TRP A 699 -1.53 3.77 18.23
CA TRP A 699 -2.21 4.66 17.30
C TRP A 699 -1.33 5.19 16.16
N GLY A 700 -1.98 5.78 15.18
CA GLY A 700 -1.36 6.33 13.98
C GLY A 700 -1.19 5.33 12.84
N ILE A 701 -1.30 5.84 11.62
CA ILE A 701 -1.21 5.06 10.39
C ILE A 701 0.25 5.09 9.91
N PHE A 702 0.88 3.92 9.75
CA PHE A 702 2.27 3.83 9.26
C PHE A 702 2.36 3.36 7.80
N TYR A 703 1.29 2.80 7.24
CA TYR A 703 1.24 2.43 5.83
C TYR A 703 -0.20 2.42 5.30
N ASP A 704 -0.35 2.76 4.02
CA ASP A 704 -1.62 2.81 3.33
C ASP A 704 -1.48 2.39 1.87
N GLN A 705 -2.54 1.85 1.28
CA GLN A 705 -2.60 1.56 -0.14
C GLN A 705 -4.04 1.43 -0.65
N PRO A 706 -4.35 1.90 -1.89
CA PRO A 706 -5.63 1.64 -2.50
C PRO A 706 -5.69 0.20 -3.03
N ILE A 707 -6.78 -0.50 -2.71
CA ILE A 707 -7.06 -1.86 -3.18
C ILE A 707 -8.40 -1.95 -3.90
N ILE A 708 -8.58 -3.01 -4.67
CA ILE A 708 -9.88 -3.31 -5.28
C ILE A 708 -10.77 -3.96 -4.22
N LEU A 709 -11.93 -3.36 -3.99
CA LEU A 709 -12.93 -3.88 -3.04
C LEU A 709 -13.31 -5.34 -3.40
N ASN A 710 -13.55 -6.17 -2.41
CA ASN A 710 -13.92 -7.59 -2.55
C ASN A 710 -12.81 -8.51 -3.10
N GLU A 711 -11.55 -8.07 -3.21
CA GLU A 711 -10.41 -8.94 -3.42
C GLU A 711 -9.82 -9.43 -2.08
N ARG A 712 -8.98 -10.48 -2.13
CA ARG A 712 -8.27 -10.98 -0.95
C ARG A 712 -7.30 -9.94 -0.44
N GLN A 713 -7.36 -9.67 0.86
CA GLN A 713 -6.59 -8.59 1.51
C GLN A 713 -5.22 -9.07 2.04
N ALA A 714 -5.00 -10.38 2.14
CA ALA A 714 -3.80 -10.94 2.75
C ALA A 714 -2.47 -10.43 2.13
N GLY A 715 -2.44 -10.23 0.81
CA GLY A 715 -1.27 -9.63 0.15
C GLY A 715 -1.05 -8.18 0.56
N ALA A 716 -2.14 -7.40 0.70
CA ALA A 716 -2.07 -6.01 1.14
C ALA A 716 -1.62 -5.90 2.60
N ALA A 717 -2.05 -6.82 3.46
CA ALA A 717 -1.61 -6.91 4.85
C ALA A 717 -0.09 -7.11 4.95
N ILE A 718 0.47 -8.03 4.18
CA ILE A 718 1.92 -8.30 4.16
C ILE A 718 2.68 -7.12 3.55
N GLU A 719 2.18 -6.53 2.46
CA GLU A 719 2.85 -5.44 1.74
C GLU A 719 3.14 -4.26 2.66
N GLY A 720 2.21 -3.86 3.51
CA GLY A 720 2.39 -2.72 4.40
C GLY A 720 3.51 -2.90 5.41
N VAL A 721 3.65 -4.08 5.99
CA VAL A 721 4.74 -4.37 6.94
C VAL A 721 6.09 -4.40 6.23
N VAL A 722 6.15 -4.96 5.01
CA VAL A 722 7.42 -5.10 4.26
C VAL A 722 7.88 -3.77 3.64
N ARG A 723 6.95 -2.89 3.24
CA ARG A 723 7.25 -1.65 2.49
C ARG A 723 7.22 -0.37 3.33
N GLN A 724 6.94 -0.46 4.62
CA GLN A 724 6.99 0.72 5.48
C GLN A 724 8.35 1.43 5.38
N SER A 725 8.30 2.76 5.39
CA SER A 725 9.49 3.62 5.42
C SER A 725 10.02 3.81 6.84
N ALA A 726 9.12 3.82 7.80
CA ALA A 726 9.47 3.81 9.21
C ALA A 726 10.02 2.43 9.58
N THR A 727 11.19 2.37 10.18
CA THR A 727 11.81 1.13 10.68
C THR A 727 11.07 0.65 11.94
N LYS A 728 9.81 0.27 11.79
CA LYS A 728 9.01 -0.29 12.89
C LYS A 728 9.18 -1.80 12.89
N ASP A 729 9.67 -2.35 13.99
CA ASP A 729 9.81 -3.80 14.18
C ASP A 729 8.45 -4.39 14.54
N ILE A 730 7.60 -4.60 13.55
CA ILE A 730 6.30 -5.24 13.73
C ILE A 730 6.51 -6.75 13.82
N ALA A 731 6.30 -7.31 15.01
CA ALA A 731 6.35 -8.74 15.24
C ALA A 731 4.98 -9.42 14.98
N GLN A 732 3.88 -8.73 15.24
CA GLN A 732 2.52 -9.25 15.10
C GLN A 732 1.61 -8.27 14.35
N LEU A 733 0.87 -8.78 13.36
CA LEU A 733 -0.13 -8.02 12.60
C LEU A 733 -1.52 -8.62 12.77
N ALA A 734 -2.38 -7.93 13.51
CA ALA A 734 -3.78 -8.29 13.64
C ALA A 734 -4.55 -7.96 12.35
N VAL A 735 -5.30 -8.93 11.82
CA VAL A 735 -6.11 -8.77 10.60
C VAL A 735 -7.52 -9.34 10.79
N ASP A 736 -8.46 -8.89 9.95
CA ASP A 736 -9.78 -9.51 9.91
C ASP A 736 -9.75 -10.88 9.21
N THR A 737 -10.89 -11.56 9.15
CA THR A 737 -11.03 -12.88 8.51
C THR A 737 -10.68 -12.87 7.01
N HIS A 738 -10.74 -11.73 6.33
CA HIS A 738 -10.38 -11.60 4.91
C HIS A 738 -8.89 -11.31 4.70
N GLY A 739 -8.18 -10.90 5.76
CA GLY A 739 -6.77 -10.53 5.74
C GLY A 739 -5.80 -11.70 5.79
N TYR A 740 -6.23 -12.97 5.89
CA TYR A 740 -5.33 -14.11 5.97
C TYR A 740 -5.68 -15.30 5.07
N THR A 741 -4.70 -16.14 4.82
CA THR A 741 -4.78 -17.51 4.28
C THR A 741 -3.63 -18.31 4.86
N ASP A 742 -3.70 -19.65 4.84
CA ASP A 742 -2.58 -20.49 5.30
C ASP A 742 -1.28 -20.14 4.56
N PHE A 743 -1.34 -19.97 3.23
CA PHE A 743 -0.19 -19.56 2.45
C PHE A 743 0.33 -18.15 2.82
N ALA A 744 -0.54 -17.21 3.16
CA ALA A 744 -0.12 -15.88 3.61
C ALA A 744 0.55 -15.92 4.99
N MET A 745 0.09 -16.79 5.91
CA MET A 745 0.73 -17.00 7.21
C MET A 745 2.15 -17.56 7.06
N SER A 746 2.39 -18.47 6.11
CA SER A 746 3.74 -18.95 5.84
C SER A 746 4.65 -17.86 5.27
N VAL A 747 4.14 -17.06 4.33
CA VAL A 747 4.92 -15.97 3.72
C VAL A 747 5.23 -14.86 4.73
N SER A 748 4.27 -14.45 5.58
CA SER A 748 4.52 -13.44 6.61
C SER A 748 5.59 -13.90 7.60
N ARG A 749 5.56 -15.18 8.01
CA ARG A 749 6.57 -15.73 8.91
C ARG A 749 7.96 -15.79 8.27
N ALA A 750 8.04 -16.17 6.99
CA ALA A 750 9.29 -16.11 6.23
C ALA A 750 9.84 -14.67 6.08
N LEU A 751 8.97 -13.67 6.17
CA LEU A 751 9.32 -12.25 6.15
C LEU A 751 9.59 -11.66 7.55
N GLY A 752 9.47 -12.47 8.62
CA GLY A 752 9.89 -12.12 9.97
C GLY A 752 8.78 -11.60 10.90
N PHE A 753 7.48 -11.79 10.58
CA PHE A 753 6.37 -11.40 11.45
C PHE A 753 5.20 -12.38 11.40
N ASP A 754 4.36 -12.37 12.43
CA ASP A 754 3.19 -13.23 12.53
C ASP A 754 1.91 -12.52 12.09
N LEU A 755 1.16 -13.19 11.23
CA LEU A 755 -0.18 -12.76 10.84
C LEU A 755 -1.20 -13.34 11.83
N CYS A 756 -1.89 -12.48 12.58
CA CYS A 756 -2.79 -12.83 13.67
C CYS A 756 -4.25 -12.53 13.27
N PRO A 757 -4.97 -13.47 12.65
CA PRO A 757 -6.33 -13.21 12.19
C PRO A 757 -7.36 -13.25 13.31
N ARG A 758 -8.32 -12.32 13.29
CA ARG A 758 -9.58 -12.49 14.00
C ARG A 758 -10.37 -13.60 13.32
N LEU A 759 -10.65 -14.66 14.05
CA LEU A 759 -11.30 -15.84 13.49
C LEU A 759 -12.81 -15.83 13.79
N SER A 760 -13.60 -16.01 12.73
CA SER A 760 -15.02 -16.36 12.83
C SER A 760 -15.20 -17.88 12.90
N HIS A 761 -16.35 -18.33 13.43
CA HIS A 761 -16.71 -19.75 13.48
C HIS A 761 -15.62 -20.61 14.14
N LEU A 762 -15.27 -20.27 15.40
CA LEU A 762 -14.19 -20.94 16.14
C LEU A 762 -14.45 -22.45 16.33
N ARG A 763 -15.71 -22.85 16.47
CA ARG A 763 -16.12 -24.27 16.60
C ARG A 763 -15.73 -25.13 15.40
N ASP A 764 -15.69 -24.54 14.20
CA ASP A 764 -15.36 -25.24 12.96
C ASP A 764 -13.84 -25.28 12.69
N ARG A 765 -13.03 -24.67 13.55
CA ARG A 765 -11.58 -24.59 13.37
C ARG A 765 -10.89 -25.85 13.89
N ARG A 766 -10.03 -26.41 13.04
CA ARG A 766 -9.27 -27.62 13.32
C ARG A 766 -7.79 -27.32 13.42
N LEU A 767 -7.12 -28.04 14.31
CA LEU A 767 -5.66 -28.06 14.39
C LEU A 767 -5.12 -28.98 13.29
N HIS A 768 -4.03 -28.60 12.66
CA HIS A 768 -3.37 -29.36 11.62
C HIS A 768 -1.96 -29.73 12.09
N VAL A 769 -1.64 -31.01 12.11
CA VAL A 769 -0.37 -31.53 12.59
C VAL A 769 0.23 -32.56 11.62
N PRO A 770 1.54 -32.80 11.65
CA PRO A 770 2.15 -33.92 10.93
C PRO A 770 1.69 -35.27 11.50
N ARG A 771 1.75 -36.31 10.68
CA ARG A 771 1.44 -37.67 11.15
C ARG A 771 2.39 -38.13 12.25
N SER A 772 3.63 -37.67 12.24
CA SER A 772 4.66 -37.99 13.24
C SER A 772 4.43 -37.31 14.60
N GLN A 773 3.58 -36.27 14.67
CA GLN A 773 3.35 -35.51 15.88
C GLN A 773 2.49 -36.29 16.87
N VAL A 774 2.92 -36.35 18.12
CA VAL A 774 2.12 -36.91 19.21
C VAL A 774 1.00 -35.91 19.55
N VAL A 775 -0.24 -36.40 19.58
CA VAL A 775 -1.42 -35.59 19.91
C VAL A 775 -2.11 -36.23 21.12
N PRO A 776 -2.36 -35.50 22.20
CA PRO A 776 -3.16 -35.96 23.32
C PRO A 776 -4.53 -36.51 22.88
N ALA A 777 -4.97 -37.63 23.49
CA ALA A 777 -6.19 -38.32 23.06
C ALA A 777 -7.45 -37.41 23.12
N ARG A 778 -7.51 -36.47 24.09
CA ARG A 778 -8.62 -35.51 24.23
C ARG A 778 -8.73 -34.54 23.08
N LEU A 779 -7.63 -34.24 22.38
CA LEU A 779 -7.58 -33.31 21.27
C LEU A 779 -7.77 -33.99 19.90
N ALA A 780 -7.90 -35.34 19.86
CA ALA A 780 -8.04 -36.08 18.60
C ALA A 780 -9.26 -35.64 17.78
N GLY A 781 -10.39 -35.31 18.47
CA GLY A 781 -11.63 -34.85 17.80
C GLY A 781 -11.53 -33.53 17.05
N VAL A 782 -10.55 -32.68 17.39
CA VAL A 782 -10.34 -31.34 16.79
C VAL A 782 -9.03 -31.22 15.99
N THR A 783 -8.32 -32.33 15.79
CA THR A 783 -7.01 -32.36 15.14
C THR A 783 -7.03 -33.18 13.86
N ASP A 784 -6.53 -32.63 12.77
CA ASP A 784 -6.30 -33.29 11.48
C ASP A 784 -4.81 -33.58 11.28
N ARG A 785 -4.47 -34.83 10.98
CA ARG A 785 -3.09 -35.30 10.72
C ARG A 785 -2.75 -35.21 9.23
N ASP A 786 -2.90 -34.04 8.63
CA ASP A 786 -2.82 -33.82 7.19
C ASP A 786 -1.61 -32.99 6.73
N VAL A 787 -0.75 -32.52 7.65
CA VAL A 787 0.48 -31.81 7.30
C VAL A 787 1.53 -32.79 6.77
N ARG A 788 2.06 -32.50 5.59
CA ARG A 788 3.06 -33.32 4.89
C ARG A 788 4.40 -32.59 4.89
N LEU A 789 5.29 -33.00 5.79
CA LEU A 789 6.61 -32.37 5.95
C LEU A 789 7.48 -32.56 4.69
N GLY A 790 7.40 -33.71 4.01
CA GLY A 790 8.16 -33.96 2.77
C GLY A 790 7.87 -32.92 1.68
N LEU A 791 6.59 -32.51 1.51
CA LEU A 791 6.25 -31.46 0.54
C LEU A 791 6.88 -30.10 0.90
N ILE A 792 7.07 -29.82 2.18
CA ILE A 792 7.76 -28.59 2.61
C ILE A 792 9.22 -28.65 2.24
N VAL A 793 9.87 -29.79 2.52
CA VAL A 793 11.29 -30.02 2.20
C VAL A 793 11.54 -29.88 0.70
N ASP A 794 10.70 -30.51 -0.12
CA ASP A 794 10.84 -30.53 -1.58
C ASP A 794 10.77 -29.14 -2.21
N VAL A 795 9.99 -28.20 -1.64
CA VAL A 795 9.76 -26.88 -2.24
C VAL A 795 10.42 -25.73 -1.48
N TRP A 796 11.20 -26.02 -0.44
CA TRP A 796 11.73 -25.01 0.46
C TRP A 796 12.48 -23.88 -0.24
N ASP A 797 13.38 -24.21 -1.14
CA ASP A 797 14.19 -23.22 -1.86
C ASP A 797 13.35 -22.30 -2.76
N GLU A 798 12.34 -22.85 -3.44
CA GLU A 798 11.43 -22.09 -4.28
C GLU A 798 10.51 -21.21 -3.44
N PHE A 799 10.04 -21.68 -2.30
CA PHE A 799 9.23 -20.91 -1.34
C PHE A 799 10.03 -19.73 -0.78
N VAL A 800 11.29 -19.96 -0.36
CA VAL A 800 12.17 -18.89 0.13
C VAL A 800 12.49 -17.87 -0.97
N ARG A 801 12.62 -18.29 -2.23
CA ARG A 801 12.79 -17.40 -3.38
C ARG A 801 11.60 -16.46 -3.56
N ILE A 802 10.36 -16.92 -3.30
CA ILE A 802 9.17 -16.04 -3.31
C ILE A 802 9.29 -14.99 -2.20
N ALA A 803 9.60 -15.38 -0.96
CA ALA A 803 9.77 -14.44 0.16
C ALA A 803 10.90 -13.44 -0.10
N ALA A 804 12.03 -13.88 -0.64
CA ALA A 804 13.15 -13.03 -1.04
C ALA A 804 12.78 -12.03 -2.14
N SER A 805 11.98 -12.47 -3.13
CA SER A 805 11.48 -11.60 -4.21
C SER A 805 10.55 -10.51 -3.69
N ILE A 806 9.72 -10.82 -2.69
CA ILE A 806 8.89 -9.82 -1.99
C ILE A 806 9.80 -8.87 -1.21
N ARG A 807 10.73 -9.38 -0.40
CA ARG A 807 11.61 -8.54 0.45
C ARG A 807 12.46 -7.58 -0.37
N SER A 808 13.02 -8.03 -1.49
CA SER A 808 13.86 -7.23 -2.38
C SER A 808 13.08 -6.21 -3.24
N GLY A 809 11.75 -6.32 -3.32
CA GLY A 809 10.92 -5.46 -4.14
C GLY A 809 10.85 -5.86 -5.62
N GLN A 810 11.30 -7.06 -5.97
CA GLN A 810 11.14 -7.60 -7.31
C GLN A 810 9.66 -7.78 -7.69
N CYS A 811 8.84 -8.18 -6.72
CA CYS A 811 7.37 -8.14 -6.81
C CYS A 811 6.76 -7.61 -5.50
N THR A 812 5.50 -7.20 -5.57
CA THR A 812 4.72 -6.86 -4.38
C THR A 812 4.17 -8.11 -3.71
N ALA A 813 3.92 -8.05 -2.40
CA ALA A 813 3.24 -9.14 -1.70
C ALA A 813 1.81 -9.35 -2.25
N VAL A 814 1.16 -8.28 -2.72
CA VAL A 814 -0.16 -8.36 -3.38
C VAL A 814 -0.09 -9.23 -4.63
N GLU A 815 0.89 -9.00 -5.51
CA GLU A 815 1.12 -9.79 -6.72
C GLU A 815 1.48 -11.24 -6.39
N ALA A 816 2.40 -11.46 -5.45
CA ALA A 816 2.85 -12.79 -5.05
C ALA A 816 1.70 -13.62 -4.45
N ILE A 817 0.94 -13.09 -3.49
CA ILE A 817 -0.19 -13.80 -2.88
C ILE A 817 -1.34 -14.04 -3.89
N ALA A 818 -1.57 -13.11 -4.81
CA ALA A 818 -2.57 -13.30 -5.86
C ALA A 818 -2.19 -14.45 -6.81
N ARG A 819 -0.90 -14.60 -7.11
CA ARG A 819 -0.36 -15.58 -8.06
C ARG A 819 -0.11 -16.95 -7.43
N PHE A 820 0.66 -16.99 -6.34
CA PHE A 820 1.10 -18.22 -5.66
C PHE A 820 0.16 -18.66 -4.53
N GLY A 821 -0.86 -17.88 -4.18
CA GLY A 821 -1.86 -18.25 -3.20
C GLY A 821 -2.92 -19.22 -3.76
N SER A 822 -4.17 -19.08 -3.34
CA SER A 822 -5.28 -19.99 -3.70
C SER A 822 -5.50 -20.18 -5.21
N ALA A 823 -4.98 -19.32 -6.05
CA ALA A 823 -5.00 -19.46 -7.50
C ALA A 823 -4.10 -20.61 -7.99
N ALA A 824 -3.00 -20.86 -7.29
CA ALA A 824 -2.00 -21.87 -7.61
C ALA A 824 -2.27 -23.24 -6.93
N ARG A 825 -3.49 -23.50 -6.47
CA ARG A 825 -3.87 -24.77 -5.86
C ARG A 825 -3.51 -25.95 -6.77
N GLY A 826 -2.77 -26.93 -6.23
CA GLY A 826 -2.25 -28.08 -6.96
C GLY A 826 -0.84 -27.88 -7.55
N GLN A 827 -0.23 -26.68 -7.37
CA GLN A 827 1.19 -26.47 -7.63
C GLN A 827 1.97 -26.79 -6.35
N ALA A 828 3.13 -27.44 -6.49
CA ALA A 828 3.91 -27.94 -5.34
C ALA A 828 4.26 -26.84 -4.33
N VAL A 829 4.71 -25.68 -4.78
CA VAL A 829 5.08 -24.53 -3.94
C VAL A 829 3.89 -23.98 -3.14
N TYR A 830 2.69 -23.94 -3.74
CA TYR A 830 1.49 -23.54 -3.00
C TYR A 830 1.14 -24.58 -1.93
N ASP A 831 1.13 -25.85 -2.31
CA ASP A 831 0.72 -26.93 -1.39
C ASP A 831 1.73 -27.05 -0.23
N GLY A 832 3.05 -26.95 -0.49
CA GLY A 832 4.07 -26.89 0.56
C GLY A 832 3.94 -25.67 1.47
N GLY A 833 3.74 -24.48 0.88
CA GLY A 833 3.50 -23.25 1.64
C GLY A 833 2.22 -23.30 2.50
N VAL A 834 1.16 -23.96 2.02
CA VAL A 834 -0.06 -24.19 2.82
C VAL A 834 0.23 -25.10 4.02
N HIS A 835 1.07 -26.13 3.86
CA HIS A 835 1.44 -27.01 4.98
C HIS A 835 2.27 -26.27 6.05
N ILE A 836 3.20 -25.38 5.64
CA ILE A 836 3.89 -24.47 6.56
C ILE A 836 2.87 -23.58 7.29
N GLY A 837 1.97 -22.95 6.56
CA GLY A 837 0.95 -22.06 7.14
C GLY A 837 -0.02 -22.77 8.08
N ARG A 838 -0.34 -24.04 7.85
CA ARG A 838 -1.16 -24.87 8.74
C ARG A 838 -0.47 -25.12 10.08
N LEU A 839 0.85 -25.33 10.12
CA LEU A 839 1.61 -25.43 11.36
C LEU A 839 1.50 -24.13 12.17
N PHE A 840 1.78 -22.98 11.57
CA PHE A 840 1.66 -21.69 12.25
C PHE A 840 0.23 -21.38 12.68
N ARG A 841 -0.76 -21.71 11.84
CA ARG A 841 -2.17 -21.54 12.21
C ARG A 841 -2.54 -22.41 13.40
N SER A 842 -2.04 -23.63 13.51
CA SER A 842 -2.32 -24.50 14.65
C SER A 842 -1.72 -23.93 15.94
N ILE A 843 -0.47 -23.48 15.92
CA ILE A 843 0.17 -22.79 17.03
C ILE A 843 -0.63 -21.55 17.43
N PHE A 844 -0.98 -20.70 16.47
CA PHE A 844 -1.79 -19.50 16.67
C PHE A 844 -3.17 -19.82 17.29
N LEU A 845 -3.85 -20.87 16.78
CA LEU A 845 -5.15 -21.29 17.30
C LEU A 845 -5.05 -21.72 18.77
N ILE A 846 -4.02 -22.46 19.14
CA ILE A 846 -3.82 -22.89 20.51
C ILE A 846 -3.57 -21.68 21.42
N ASP A 847 -2.69 -20.77 21.05
CA ASP A 847 -2.45 -19.52 21.78
C ASP A 847 -3.74 -18.69 21.90
N TYR A 848 -4.53 -18.62 20.82
CA TYR A 848 -5.83 -17.93 20.80
C TYR A 848 -6.85 -18.59 21.73
N PHE A 849 -6.85 -19.92 21.85
CA PHE A 849 -7.76 -20.66 22.73
C PHE A 849 -7.36 -20.55 24.19
N THR A 850 -6.08 -20.71 24.51
CA THR A 850 -5.57 -20.79 25.88
C THR A 850 -5.31 -19.44 26.54
N ASN A 851 -5.06 -18.37 25.76
CA ASN A 851 -4.70 -17.06 26.28
C ASN A 851 -5.77 -16.00 26.02
N ALA A 852 -6.59 -15.72 27.06
CA ALA A 852 -7.64 -14.70 26.98
C ALA A 852 -7.10 -13.27 26.80
N SER A 853 -5.94 -12.95 27.39
CA SER A 853 -5.32 -11.64 27.24
C SER A 853 -4.84 -11.40 25.80
N PHE A 854 -4.25 -12.40 25.17
CA PHE A 854 -3.87 -12.35 23.77
C PHE A 854 -5.08 -12.11 22.83
N ARG A 855 -6.21 -12.81 23.07
CA ARG A 855 -7.46 -12.55 22.33
C ARG A 855 -7.92 -11.10 22.49
N SER A 856 -7.88 -10.59 23.73
CA SER A 856 -8.26 -9.20 24.03
C SER A 856 -7.37 -8.19 23.35
N GLU A 857 -6.06 -8.38 23.37
CA GLU A 857 -5.09 -7.50 22.69
C GLU A 857 -5.34 -7.41 21.19
N LEU A 858 -5.55 -8.55 20.51
CA LEU A 858 -5.87 -8.57 19.08
C LEU A 858 -7.19 -7.84 18.77
N GLN A 859 -8.21 -8.03 19.62
CA GLN A 859 -9.49 -7.33 19.45
C GLN A 859 -9.32 -5.81 19.63
N HIS A 860 -8.53 -5.38 20.63
CA HIS A 860 -8.24 -3.97 20.86
C HIS A 860 -7.48 -3.35 19.68
N ALA A 861 -6.47 -4.04 19.14
CA ALA A 861 -5.74 -3.57 17.98
C ALA A 861 -6.66 -3.36 16.75
N LEU A 862 -7.59 -4.29 16.49
CA LEU A 862 -8.58 -4.16 15.42
C LEU A 862 -9.60 -3.03 15.68
N ASN A 863 -10.05 -2.86 16.92
CA ASN A 863 -10.95 -1.76 17.28
C ASN A 863 -10.28 -0.39 17.07
N ARG A 864 -8.97 -0.27 17.31
CA ARG A 864 -8.22 0.95 17.00
C ARG A 864 -8.21 1.24 15.50
N GLY A 865 -8.04 0.24 14.67
CA GLY A 865 -8.18 0.37 13.21
C GLY A 865 -9.53 0.97 12.80
N GLU A 866 -10.63 0.47 13.37
CA GLU A 866 -11.99 0.99 13.11
C GLU A 866 -12.18 2.43 13.61
N ALA A 867 -11.60 2.80 14.76
CA ALA A 867 -11.63 4.18 15.25
C ALA A 867 -10.87 5.14 14.32
N VAL A 868 -9.70 4.72 13.81
CA VAL A 868 -8.93 5.49 12.81
C VAL A 868 -9.72 5.62 11.50
N HIS A 869 -10.41 4.58 11.04
CA HIS A 869 -11.30 4.68 9.88
C HIS A 869 -12.43 5.69 10.07
N THR A 870 -12.91 5.87 11.31
CA THR A 870 -13.91 6.92 11.64
C THR A 870 -13.33 8.32 11.44
N VAL A 871 -12.09 8.55 11.89
CA VAL A 871 -11.36 9.80 11.64
C VAL A 871 -11.16 10.04 10.14
N GLN A 872 -10.71 9.03 9.41
CA GLN A 872 -10.52 9.13 7.97
C GLN A 872 -11.81 9.48 7.22
N ARG A 873 -12.94 8.88 7.59
CA ARG A 873 -14.26 9.20 7.01
C ARG A 873 -14.72 10.60 7.37
N ALA A 874 -14.41 11.08 8.57
CA ALA A 874 -14.74 12.44 9.01
C ALA A 874 -13.95 13.50 8.24
N ILE A 875 -12.70 13.23 7.89
CA ILE A 875 -11.84 14.11 7.09
C ILE A 875 -12.23 14.05 5.60
N HIS A 876 -12.38 12.85 5.03
CA HIS A 876 -12.60 12.71 3.58
C HIS A 876 -13.96 13.22 3.12
N ILE A 877 -15.01 12.86 3.79
CA ILE A 877 -16.42 13.24 3.60
C ILE A 877 -16.85 13.32 2.13
N GLY A 878 -17.57 12.28 1.69
CA GLY A 878 -18.16 12.28 0.35
C GLY A 878 -17.46 11.34 -0.62
N ARG A 879 -17.43 11.72 -1.90
CA ARG A 879 -16.93 10.86 -2.97
C ARG A 879 -15.55 11.27 -3.41
N ILE A 880 -14.71 10.28 -3.73
CA ILE A 880 -13.44 10.55 -4.41
C ILE A 880 -13.72 11.25 -5.74
N PRO A 881 -13.11 12.42 -6.03
CA PRO A 881 -13.23 13.10 -7.31
C PRO A 881 -12.90 12.17 -8.49
N VAL A 882 -13.69 12.26 -9.56
CA VAL A 882 -13.59 11.32 -10.70
C VAL A 882 -12.20 11.32 -11.34
N GLU A 883 -11.55 12.48 -11.42
CA GLU A 883 -10.21 12.62 -11.96
C GLU A 883 -9.17 11.81 -11.16
N LEU A 884 -9.30 11.79 -9.84
CA LEU A 884 -8.39 11.08 -8.93
C LEU A 884 -8.69 9.59 -8.87
N ALA A 885 -9.96 9.19 -9.07
CA ALA A 885 -10.38 7.79 -9.00
C ALA A 885 -9.97 6.94 -10.22
N ARG A 886 -9.58 7.55 -11.34
CA ARG A 886 -9.31 6.86 -12.61
C ARG A 886 -8.00 6.06 -12.63
N ARG A 887 -6.97 6.51 -11.93
CA ARG A 887 -5.61 5.94 -11.98
C ARG A 887 -5.16 5.43 -10.62
N GLN A 888 -4.41 4.34 -10.63
CA GLN A 888 -3.85 3.76 -9.41
C GLN A 888 -2.94 4.75 -8.66
N GLU A 889 -2.11 5.46 -9.41
CA GLU A 889 -1.15 6.42 -8.86
C GLU A 889 -1.87 7.60 -8.19
N SER A 890 -2.94 8.08 -8.80
CA SER A 890 -3.76 9.16 -8.20
C SER A 890 -4.49 8.67 -6.94
N LEU A 891 -4.97 7.42 -6.96
CA LEU A 891 -5.59 6.80 -5.78
C LEU A 891 -4.58 6.57 -4.65
N ALA A 892 -3.34 6.23 -4.97
CA ALA A 892 -2.28 6.12 -3.98
C ALA A 892 -1.99 7.48 -3.31
N ALA A 893 -1.95 8.57 -4.09
CA ALA A 893 -1.82 9.92 -3.55
C ALA A 893 -3.03 10.33 -2.67
N VAL A 894 -4.27 9.95 -3.04
CA VAL A 894 -5.47 10.14 -2.21
C VAL A 894 -5.32 9.41 -0.88
N SER A 895 -4.95 8.13 -0.91
CA SER A 895 -4.75 7.31 0.29
C SER A 895 -3.70 7.92 1.22
N SER A 896 -2.52 8.24 0.69
CA SER A 896 -1.40 8.74 1.50
C SER A 896 -1.61 10.18 1.99
N ALA A 897 -2.34 11.03 1.25
CA ALA A 897 -2.72 12.35 1.73
C ALA A 897 -3.76 12.27 2.86
N LEU A 898 -4.73 11.35 2.74
CA LEU A 898 -5.71 11.10 3.80
C LEU A 898 -5.03 10.55 5.05
N THR A 899 -4.05 9.67 4.90
CA THR A 899 -3.19 9.18 6.00
C THR A 899 -2.46 10.32 6.68
N LEU A 900 -1.80 11.21 5.92
CA LEU A 900 -1.12 12.38 6.47
C LEU A 900 -2.07 13.28 7.27
N LEU A 901 -3.23 13.61 6.70
CA LEU A 901 -4.24 14.43 7.37
C LEU A 901 -4.78 13.77 8.65
N SER A 902 -4.96 12.46 8.64
CA SER A 902 -5.41 11.70 9.81
C SER A 902 -4.34 11.66 10.91
N ASN A 903 -3.08 11.46 10.55
CA ASN A 903 -1.97 11.51 11.50
C ASN A 903 -1.78 12.93 12.08
N ILE A 904 -1.96 13.98 11.26
CA ILE A 904 -1.94 15.38 11.75
C ILE A 904 -3.01 15.60 12.82
N LEU A 905 -4.24 15.14 12.58
CA LEU A 905 -5.32 15.29 13.56
C LEU A 905 -5.05 14.52 14.85
N MET A 906 -4.58 13.27 14.73
CA MET A 906 -4.24 12.45 15.89
C MET A 906 -3.05 13.02 16.67
N ALA A 907 -2.03 13.56 15.99
CA ALA A 907 -0.89 14.20 16.63
C ALA A 907 -1.30 15.48 17.39
N TRP A 908 -2.19 16.27 16.81
CA TRP A 908 -2.75 17.45 17.46
C TRP A 908 -3.53 17.08 18.73
N ASN A 909 -4.43 16.09 18.64
CA ASN A 909 -5.12 15.57 19.80
C ASN A 909 -4.13 15.11 20.87
N THR A 910 -3.10 14.35 20.50
CA THR A 910 -2.08 13.83 21.41
C THR A 910 -1.37 14.98 22.15
N THR A 911 -0.98 16.03 21.42
CA THR A 911 -0.30 17.19 22.00
C THR A 911 -1.17 17.89 23.07
N HIS A 912 -2.46 18.08 22.76
CA HIS A 912 -3.38 18.73 23.71
C HIS A 912 -3.77 17.81 24.87
N MET A 913 -3.91 16.50 24.62
CA MET A 913 -4.12 15.50 25.66
C MET A 913 -2.94 15.45 26.64
N GLN A 914 -1.70 15.47 26.14
CA GLN A 914 -0.50 15.51 26.97
C GLN A 914 -0.49 16.75 27.89
N ARG A 915 -0.78 17.94 27.34
CA ARG A 915 -0.86 19.19 28.13
C ARG A 915 -1.96 19.12 29.21
N ALA A 916 -3.15 18.62 28.83
CA ALA A 916 -4.24 18.44 29.77
C ALA A 916 -3.88 17.44 30.89
N LEU A 917 -3.21 16.34 30.54
CA LEU A 917 -2.73 15.33 31.48
C LEU A 917 -1.74 15.92 32.50
N GLU A 918 -0.73 16.66 32.02
CA GLU A 918 0.26 17.33 32.87
C GLU A 918 -0.40 18.29 33.88
N ASN A 919 -1.41 19.05 33.46
CA ASN A 919 -2.18 19.93 34.35
C ASN A 919 -3.00 19.15 35.39
N ILE A 920 -3.60 18.04 34.98
CA ILE A 920 -4.40 17.16 35.88
C ILE A 920 -3.47 16.49 36.89
N GLU A 921 -2.32 15.96 36.48
CA GLU A 921 -1.34 15.33 37.37
C GLU A 921 -0.73 16.32 38.35
N ALA A 922 -0.40 17.54 37.86
CA ALA A 922 0.07 18.62 38.74
C ALA A 922 -0.95 19.01 39.81
N SER A 923 -2.26 19.02 39.45
CA SER A 923 -3.31 19.33 40.42
C SER A 923 -3.61 18.19 41.40
N ARG A 924 -3.40 16.93 40.98
CA ARG A 924 -3.59 15.72 41.82
C ARG A 924 -2.38 15.38 42.70
N GLY A 925 -1.20 15.86 42.32
CA GLY A 925 0.06 15.52 43.00
C GLY A 925 0.55 14.09 42.82
N GLN A 926 -0.05 13.33 41.87
CA GLN A 926 0.32 11.95 41.58
C GLN A 926 0.05 11.59 40.10
N PRO A 927 0.85 10.69 39.50
CA PRO A 927 0.65 10.25 38.12
C PRO A 927 -0.65 9.44 37.97
N ILE A 928 -1.22 9.46 36.78
CA ILE A 928 -2.42 8.69 36.42
C ILE A 928 -2.04 7.27 36.02
N ALA A 929 -2.89 6.29 36.40
CA ALA A 929 -2.65 4.88 36.12
C ALA A 929 -2.68 4.59 34.59
N THR A 930 -1.73 3.78 34.13
CA THR A 930 -1.59 3.36 32.73
C THR A 930 -2.87 2.75 32.15
N GLU A 931 -3.60 1.98 32.96
CA GLU A 931 -4.86 1.32 32.56
C GLU A 931 -5.94 2.34 32.16
N GLN A 932 -6.01 3.46 32.83
CA GLN A 932 -6.92 4.56 32.51
C GLN A 932 -6.51 5.27 31.21
N LEU A 933 -5.21 5.54 31.04
CA LEU A 933 -4.66 6.18 29.86
C LEU A 933 -4.82 5.34 28.59
N ARG A 934 -4.73 4.00 28.71
CA ARG A 934 -4.98 3.07 27.60
C ARG A 934 -6.37 3.18 26.99
N ARG A 935 -7.36 3.65 27.75
CA ARG A 935 -8.76 3.78 27.31
C ARG A 935 -9.05 5.11 26.60
N ILE A 936 -8.10 6.04 26.58
CA ILE A 936 -8.29 7.37 25.98
C ILE A 936 -7.59 7.41 24.63
N ALA A 937 -8.35 7.60 23.56
CA ALA A 937 -7.89 7.54 22.19
C ALA A 937 -7.63 8.95 21.59
N PRO A 938 -6.59 9.15 20.77
CA PRO A 938 -6.35 10.43 20.08
C PRO A 938 -7.23 10.62 18.84
N THR A 939 -8.37 9.90 18.76
CA THR A 939 -9.30 9.92 17.62
C THR A 939 -10.50 10.85 17.84
N HIS A 940 -10.36 11.79 18.77
CA HIS A 940 -11.40 12.78 19.07
C HIS A 940 -11.63 13.74 17.91
N ILE A 941 -12.88 13.97 17.52
CA ILE A 941 -13.29 14.84 16.43
C ILE A 941 -14.38 15.86 16.84
N GLU A 942 -14.91 15.75 18.04
CA GLU A 942 -15.91 16.68 18.57
C GLU A 942 -15.25 18.04 18.84
N GLY A 943 -15.94 19.13 18.52
CA GLY A 943 -15.39 20.49 18.64
C GLY A 943 -14.40 20.88 17.55
N ILE A 944 -14.08 19.98 16.59
CA ILE A 944 -13.16 20.24 15.49
C ILE A 944 -13.97 20.51 14.20
N ASN A 945 -13.78 21.69 13.62
CA ASN A 945 -14.42 22.04 12.35
C ASN A 945 -13.57 21.52 11.18
N LEU A 946 -13.97 20.35 10.65
CA LEU A 946 -13.34 19.73 9.49
C LEU A 946 -13.88 20.25 8.14
N ARG A 947 -14.97 21.03 8.13
CA ARG A 947 -15.76 21.35 6.93
C ARG A 947 -15.98 22.84 6.68
N GLY A 948 -15.33 23.71 7.41
CA GLY A 948 -15.54 25.16 7.29
C GLY A 948 -14.87 25.79 6.07
N THR A 949 -14.94 27.12 6.01
CA THR A 949 -14.09 27.91 5.11
C THR A 949 -12.63 27.78 5.56
N PHE A 950 -11.73 27.43 4.66
CA PHE A 950 -10.32 27.26 5.01
C PHE A 950 -9.60 28.60 5.06
N ASN A 951 -9.39 29.11 6.27
CA ASN A 951 -8.52 30.25 6.52
C ASN A 951 -7.25 29.75 7.23
N PHE A 952 -6.09 30.02 6.63
CA PHE A 952 -4.80 29.66 7.17
C PHE A 952 -4.12 30.87 7.83
N PRO A 953 -4.12 31.00 9.15
CA PRO A 953 -3.45 32.09 9.86
C PRO A 953 -1.93 31.91 9.90
N VAL A 954 -1.29 31.85 8.72
CA VAL A 954 0.15 31.58 8.56
C VAL A 954 1.01 32.53 9.36
N SER A 955 0.57 33.78 9.59
CA SER A 955 1.30 34.79 10.36
C SER A 955 1.60 34.35 11.79
N LEU A 956 0.73 33.55 12.40
CA LEU A 956 0.92 33.05 13.77
C LEU A 956 2.12 32.09 13.87
N TYR A 957 2.38 31.36 12.81
CA TYR A 957 3.41 30.32 12.77
C TYR A 957 4.59 30.65 11.84
N ALA A 958 4.56 31.85 11.18
CA ALA A 958 5.52 32.22 10.15
C ALA A 958 6.99 32.11 10.58
N LYS A 959 7.31 32.47 11.82
CA LYS A 959 8.68 32.38 12.35
C LYS A 959 9.25 30.95 12.41
N ARG A 960 8.37 29.95 12.55
CA ARG A 960 8.74 28.54 12.59
C ARG A 960 8.76 27.89 11.22
N ILE A 961 7.76 28.19 10.39
CA ILE A 961 7.54 27.52 9.09
C ILE A 961 8.25 28.26 7.95
N LEU A 962 8.41 29.58 8.06
CA LEU A 962 9.02 30.46 7.05
C LEU A 962 10.13 31.34 7.64
N PRO A 963 11.13 30.79 8.33
CA PRO A 963 12.12 31.58 9.06
C PRO A 963 12.95 32.50 8.14
N SER A 964 13.25 32.10 6.90
CA SER A 964 14.02 32.91 5.94
C SER A 964 13.22 34.10 5.42
N ILE A 965 11.91 33.97 5.24
CA ILE A 965 11.04 35.04 4.71
C ILE A 965 10.64 36.03 5.80
N ALA A 966 10.41 35.55 7.02
CA ALA A 966 10.16 36.42 8.17
C ALA A 966 11.36 37.31 8.52
N ALA A 967 12.56 37.05 7.94
CA ALA A 967 13.72 37.88 8.10
C ALA A 967 13.72 39.15 7.23
N ASP A 968 13.10 39.07 6.05
CA ASP A 968 13.12 40.16 5.06
C ASP A 968 11.97 41.17 5.22
N ASN A 969 10.90 40.82 5.97
CA ASN A 969 9.80 41.72 6.33
C ASN A 969 9.59 41.73 7.84
N PRO A 970 10.14 42.70 8.58
CA PRO A 970 9.69 42.97 9.94
C PRO A 970 8.23 43.43 9.86
N ILE A 971 7.29 42.56 10.20
CA ILE A 971 5.88 42.90 10.34
C ILE A 971 5.83 44.02 11.38
N SER A 972 5.52 45.25 10.92
CA SER A 972 5.24 46.35 11.77
C SER A 972 4.08 45.95 12.71
N SER A 973 4.40 45.80 13.98
CA SER A 973 3.43 45.69 15.04
C SER A 973 2.73 47.07 15.19
N THR A 974 1.78 47.38 14.32
CA THR A 974 0.78 48.40 14.60
C THR A 974 -0.39 47.70 15.26
N SER A 975 -0.33 47.72 16.59
CA SER A 975 -1.51 47.63 17.43
C SER A 975 -2.61 48.59 16.88
N ARG A 976 -3.70 48.04 16.40
CA ARG A 976 -4.96 48.77 16.40
C ARG A 976 -5.81 48.24 17.54
N SER A 977 -5.72 48.96 18.64
CA SER A 977 -6.78 49.04 19.61
C SER A 977 -7.97 49.76 18.94
N ALA A 978 -9.06 49.04 18.74
CA ALA A 978 -10.45 49.51 18.83
C ALA A 978 -11.34 48.26 18.71
#